data_5c79613991cd4b1506377d91767b7d17
#
_entry.id   5c79613991cd4b1506377d91767b7d17
#
_cell.length_a   1.000
_cell.length_b   1.000
_cell.length_c   1.000
_cell.angle_alpha   90.00
_cell.angle_beta   90.00
_cell.angle_gamma   90.00
#
_symmetry.space_group_name_H-M   'P 1'
#
loop_
_entity.id
_entity.type
_entity.pdbx_description
1 polymer ?
#
loop_
_entity_poly.entity_id
_entity_poly.type
_entity_poly.pdbx_seq_one_letter_code
_entity_poly.pdbx_strand_id
1 'polypeptide(L)'
;MNDYMRATLAGLLILSSLFTSQAAEFSQIRPDEETLSELPTTNWLTNGGDLFNRNFSALTEINTGNVNQLGPVWRIHLDGSGIGAKYSGEAQPIVYEGVMYIITGADDVFALSIETGKVLWRYSANLSDEISTVCCGWTSRGVGFGEDKIFVGQLDGILKALDKDSGAEVWSIQAEAWEEGYTITSAPLYFQGMVITGFSGAEFAARGRVKAYSAEDGSLLWTFYTVPGPDEFGHDTWPADNDAWQTGGGTVWHTPAVDPELGMIYFSTGNPGPDYNGSERAGDNLFTASIVALDAYTGDYRWHFQEVHHDIWDYDAPNPVVLFDLDYNGVPRKGLAQAGKTGWLYILDRTNGEPLVGIEERPVPQEPRQATSATQPYPSGEAFVTQTLDVAPEGYRLINNGAIFTPFWEEPVMLRRGDANWPPSTVDQGKGVMYVCAGERQAAYSVRENLQQARPGDRYTGGGMRFASIPITGILSAMDLRSNRKLWSQRWPNRCYSGLVATAGDLLFAGRNDGRITALDARDGSKLWEFMTDAGVNAPATIFEHNGKQYVTVFSAGNLLGRAKRGDSVWLFTLLDEEEDAIALAQANLEGQGLFQNTCQFCHGRNGEGGHDGMPLEGLAAFDSSYVADIIRSGQNNMPAFASMFSASQIRALAEHVRTLNPDIPNRNSR
;
A
#
# COMPACT_ATOMS: atom_id res chain seq x y z
N MET A 1 -63.04 72.05 -3.56
CA MET A 1 -63.70 72.50 -4.80
C MET A 1 -62.88 71.89 -5.93
N ASN A 2 -63.47 70.85 -6.45
CA ASN A 2 -63.66 70.51 -7.88
C ASN A 2 -62.42 70.53 -8.75
N ASP A 3 -62.20 69.70 -9.61
CA ASP A 3 -62.85 68.51 -10.21
C ASP A 3 -62.02 68.09 -11.39
N TYR A 4 -61.99 66.77 -11.64
CA TYR A 4 -62.02 66.09 -12.92
C TYR A 4 -61.17 66.57 -14.12
N MET A 5 -60.38 65.76 -14.74
CA MET A 5 -60.76 64.81 -15.85
C MET A 5 -59.54 64.11 -16.45
N ARG A 6 -59.59 62.84 -16.51
CA ARG A 6 -59.50 61.88 -17.63
C ARG A 6 -58.98 62.38 -18.99
N ALA A 7 -58.02 61.65 -19.51
CA ALA A 7 -58.02 60.91 -20.81
C ALA A 7 -56.66 60.37 -21.12
N THR A 8 -56.52 59.09 -21.17
CA THR A 8 -56.52 58.06 -22.23
C THR A 8 -55.37 58.06 -23.24
N LEU A 9 -54.70 56.91 -23.23
CA LEU A 9 -54.14 56.11 -24.31
C LEU A 9 -53.03 56.66 -25.21
N ALA A 10 -51.87 56.00 -25.16
CA ALA A 10 -51.42 55.17 -26.28
C ALA A 10 -50.26 54.31 -25.82
N GLY A 11 -50.43 53.02 -25.94
CA GLY A 11 -49.44 52.01 -25.59
C GLY A 11 -48.30 51.92 -26.61
N LEU A 12 -47.10 51.68 -26.11
CA LEU A 12 -46.01 51.01 -26.86
C LEU A 12 -45.54 49.89 -26.01
N LEU A 13 -45.95 48.68 -26.38
CA LEU A 13 -45.38 47.43 -25.90
C LEU A 13 -43.97 47.30 -26.46
N ILE A 14 -42.96 47.51 -25.61
CA ILE A 14 -41.62 47.04 -25.85
C ILE A 14 -41.54 45.68 -25.14
N LEU A 15 -41.64 44.60 -25.90
CA LEU A 15 -41.22 43.25 -25.46
C LEU A 15 -39.71 43.26 -25.29
N SER A 16 -39.21 43.46 -24.07
CA SER A 16 -37.89 43.06 -23.69
C SER A 16 -37.96 41.58 -23.33
N SER A 17 -37.55 40.73 -24.27
CA SER A 17 -37.23 39.32 -24.03
C SER A 17 -36.10 39.25 -23.03
N LEU A 18 -36.42 39.01 -21.77
CA LEU A 18 -35.50 38.52 -20.75
C LEU A 18 -35.08 37.10 -21.15
N PHE A 19 -33.96 36.97 -21.85
CA PHE A 19 -33.21 35.75 -21.84
C PHE A 19 -32.63 35.59 -20.45
N THR A 20 -33.35 34.90 -19.57
CA THR A 20 -32.76 34.27 -18.40
C THR A 20 -31.90 33.13 -18.94
N SER A 21 -30.59 33.34 -19.04
CA SER A 21 -29.63 32.25 -19.11
C SER A 21 -29.76 31.50 -17.78
N GLN A 22 -30.47 30.38 -17.79
CA GLN A 22 -30.22 29.32 -16.81
C GLN A 22 -28.81 28.83 -17.10
N ALA A 23 -27.83 29.47 -16.47
CA ALA A 23 -26.60 28.78 -16.15
C ALA A 23 -27.04 27.59 -15.27
N ALA A 24 -26.96 26.40 -15.82
CA ALA A 24 -27.00 25.20 -15.00
C ALA A 24 -25.85 25.36 -13.98
N GLU A 25 -26.21 25.70 -12.75
CA GLU A 25 -25.34 25.42 -11.61
C GLU A 25 -25.15 23.90 -11.64
N PHE A 26 -24.05 23.43 -12.24
CA PHE A 26 -23.47 22.17 -11.86
C PHE A 26 -23.11 22.36 -10.39
N SER A 27 -23.97 21.88 -9.51
CA SER A 27 -23.65 21.65 -8.12
C SER A 27 -22.47 20.67 -8.17
N GLN A 28 -21.26 21.16 -7.98
CA GLN A 28 -20.10 20.32 -7.76
C GLN A 28 -20.43 19.53 -6.50
N ILE A 29 -20.70 18.24 -6.67
CA ILE A 29 -20.90 17.30 -5.57
C ILE A 29 -19.50 17.16 -4.97
N ARG A 30 -19.22 17.92 -3.90
CA ARG A 30 -18.01 17.71 -3.11
C ARG A 30 -18.17 16.36 -2.43
N PRO A 31 -17.12 15.49 -2.44
CA PRO A 31 -17.17 14.28 -1.64
C PRO A 31 -17.42 14.66 -0.18
N ASP A 32 -18.58 14.28 0.31
CA ASP A 32 -18.92 14.39 1.73
C ASP A 32 -18.52 13.11 2.47
N GLU A 33 -18.75 13.06 3.76
CA GLU A 33 -18.40 11.91 4.60
C GLU A 33 -19.11 10.63 4.20
N GLU A 34 -20.37 10.76 3.76
CA GLU A 34 -21.17 9.63 3.30
C GLU A 34 -20.50 9.02 2.07
N THR A 35 -20.12 9.83 1.09
CA THR A 35 -19.41 9.42 -0.14
C THR A 35 -18.05 8.79 0.16
N LEU A 36 -17.26 9.35 1.11
CA LEU A 36 -15.95 8.81 1.49
C LEU A 36 -16.06 7.52 2.33
N SER A 37 -17.20 7.25 2.95
CA SER A 37 -17.44 6.04 3.75
C SER A 37 -18.08 4.91 2.95
N GLU A 38 -18.66 5.21 1.79
CA GLU A 38 -19.24 4.22 0.88
C GLU A 38 -18.15 3.36 0.23
N LEU A 39 -18.55 2.15 -0.19
CA LEU A 39 -17.66 1.30 -0.98
C LEU A 39 -17.40 1.93 -2.36
N PRO A 40 -16.16 1.94 -2.85
CA PRO A 40 -15.83 2.51 -4.14
C PRO A 40 -16.59 1.85 -5.29
N THR A 41 -17.10 2.70 -6.20
CA THR A 41 -17.71 2.31 -7.47
C THR A 41 -17.11 3.12 -8.62
N THR A 42 -17.67 4.30 -8.95
CA THR A 42 -17.16 5.17 -10.02
C THR A 42 -15.87 5.93 -9.65
N ASN A 43 -15.67 6.16 -8.36
CA ASN A 43 -14.52 6.87 -7.82
C ASN A 43 -13.77 5.99 -6.81
N TRP A 44 -12.49 6.27 -6.61
CA TRP A 44 -11.65 5.70 -5.57
C TRP A 44 -10.90 6.83 -4.88
N LEU A 45 -11.46 7.39 -3.80
CA LEU A 45 -11.11 8.72 -3.30
C LEU A 45 -10.07 8.74 -2.18
N THR A 46 -9.85 7.60 -1.52
CA THR A 46 -8.90 7.50 -0.41
C THR A 46 -7.87 6.39 -0.67
N ASN A 47 -6.71 6.49 -0.03
CA ASN A 47 -5.83 5.34 0.10
C ASN A 47 -6.54 4.29 0.96
N GLY A 48 -6.84 3.11 0.38
CA GLY A 48 -7.69 2.11 1.02
C GLY A 48 -9.13 2.06 0.50
N GLY A 49 -9.51 2.96 -0.41
CA GLY A 49 -10.80 3.00 -1.11
C GLY A 49 -11.88 3.79 -0.40
N ASP A 50 -11.93 3.72 0.91
CA ASP A 50 -12.89 4.42 1.76
C ASP A 50 -12.26 4.80 3.11
N LEU A 51 -12.99 5.55 3.95
CA LEU A 51 -12.52 5.95 5.28
C LEU A 51 -12.29 4.77 6.23
N PHE A 52 -12.80 3.59 5.91
CA PHE A 52 -12.62 2.37 6.71
C PHE A 52 -11.38 1.55 6.29
N ASN A 53 -10.65 1.98 5.26
CA ASN A 53 -9.48 1.26 4.70
C ASN A 53 -9.80 -0.17 4.23
N ARG A 54 -11.04 -0.42 3.75
CA ARG A 54 -11.46 -1.78 3.40
C ARG A 54 -10.75 -2.36 2.19
N ASN A 55 -10.21 -1.54 1.30
CA ASN A 55 -9.60 -1.97 0.03
C ASN A 55 -10.52 -2.92 -0.75
N PHE A 56 -11.82 -2.64 -0.75
CA PHE A 56 -12.86 -3.48 -1.31
C PHE A 56 -13.71 -2.68 -2.30
N SER A 57 -13.94 -3.24 -3.50
CA SER A 57 -14.82 -2.65 -4.51
C SER A 57 -16.18 -3.38 -4.55
N ALA A 58 -17.27 -2.60 -4.56
CA ALA A 58 -18.63 -3.14 -4.72
C ALA A 58 -18.95 -3.63 -6.14
N LEU A 59 -18.05 -3.43 -7.10
CA LEU A 59 -18.26 -3.78 -8.51
C LEU A 59 -18.22 -5.28 -8.77
N THR A 60 -19.07 -5.76 -9.71
CA THR A 60 -19.26 -7.17 -10.03
C THR A 60 -19.16 -7.49 -11.52
N GLU A 61 -18.97 -6.51 -12.41
CA GLU A 61 -18.86 -6.74 -13.85
C GLU A 61 -17.69 -7.70 -14.15
N ILE A 62 -16.50 -7.40 -13.57
CA ILE A 62 -15.36 -8.33 -13.58
C ILE A 62 -15.53 -9.29 -12.40
N ASN A 63 -15.66 -10.58 -12.69
CA ASN A 63 -15.96 -11.60 -11.70
C ASN A 63 -15.26 -12.93 -12.01
N THR A 64 -15.44 -13.94 -11.17
CA THR A 64 -14.80 -15.25 -11.32
C THR A 64 -15.13 -15.97 -12.62
N GLY A 65 -16.23 -15.62 -13.29
CA GLY A 65 -16.66 -16.24 -14.55
C GLY A 65 -16.03 -15.64 -15.82
N ASN A 66 -15.52 -14.40 -15.74
CA ASN A 66 -15.04 -13.66 -16.92
C ASN A 66 -13.66 -13.01 -16.77
N VAL A 67 -13.05 -13.06 -15.59
CA VAL A 67 -11.74 -12.41 -15.33
C VAL A 67 -10.61 -12.92 -16.25
N ASN A 68 -10.76 -14.09 -16.85
CA ASN A 68 -9.84 -14.61 -17.85
C ASN A 68 -9.83 -13.80 -19.17
N GLN A 69 -10.82 -12.92 -19.40
CA GLN A 69 -10.91 -11.99 -20.52
C GLN A 69 -10.32 -10.61 -20.17
N LEU A 70 -9.83 -10.42 -18.94
CA LEU A 70 -9.21 -9.16 -18.51
C LEU A 70 -7.92 -8.92 -19.30
N GLY A 71 -7.84 -7.78 -19.97
CA GLY A 71 -6.67 -7.39 -20.76
C GLY A 71 -6.33 -5.91 -20.63
N PRO A 72 -5.09 -5.52 -21.01
CA PRO A 72 -4.63 -4.15 -20.90
C PRO A 72 -5.27 -3.25 -21.96
N VAL A 73 -5.79 -2.10 -21.52
CA VAL A 73 -6.30 -1.02 -22.38
C VAL A 73 -5.15 -0.11 -22.81
N TRP A 74 -4.36 0.33 -21.83
CA TRP A 74 -3.17 1.13 -22.07
C TRP A 74 -2.12 0.93 -20.97
N ARG A 75 -0.89 1.31 -21.30
CA ARG A 75 0.24 1.45 -20.39
C ARG A 75 0.91 2.80 -20.63
N ILE A 76 1.32 3.48 -19.57
CA ILE A 76 2.10 4.71 -19.62
C ILE A 76 3.30 4.62 -18.68
N HIS A 77 4.39 5.26 -19.04
CA HIS A 77 5.55 5.52 -18.18
C HIS A 77 5.47 6.91 -17.57
N LEU A 78 5.89 7.06 -16.32
CA LEU A 78 5.88 8.31 -15.57
C LEU A 78 7.23 9.05 -15.71
N ASP A 79 7.73 9.18 -16.95
CA ASP A 79 8.93 9.93 -17.35
C ASP A 79 10.21 9.56 -16.56
N GLY A 80 10.32 8.32 -16.08
CA GLY A 80 11.44 7.85 -15.30
C GLY A 80 11.43 8.28 -13.83
N SER A 81 10.32 8.86 -13.34
CA SER A 81 10.20 9.25 -11.94
C SER A 81 10.20 8.03 -11.02
N GLY A 82 11.03 8.05 -9.98
CA GLY A 82 11.10 6.99 -8.98
C GLY A 82 11.75 5.67 -9.43
N ILE A 83 12.45 5.61 -10.57
CA ILE A 83 13.08 4.36 -11.08
C ILE A 83 14.39 4.00 -10.35
N GLY A 84 15.10 4.94 -9.76
CA GLY A 84 16.42 4.70 -9.15
C GLY A 84 16.40 3.67 -8.02
N ALA A 85 17.56 3.12 -7.69
CA ALA A 85 17.71 2.03 -6.70
C ALA A 85 17.20 2.38 -5.29
N LYS A 86 17.18 3.67 -4.93
CA LYS A 86 16.68 4.14 -3.63
C LYS A 86 15.15 4.21 -3.53
N TYR A 87 14.40 4.11 -4.64
CA TYR A 87 12.96 4.31 -4.66
C TYR A 87 12.16 3.01 -4.51
N SER A 88 10.93 3.15 -4.04
CA SER A 88 9.89 2.12 -4.00
C SER A 88 8.56 2.69 -4.49
N GLY A 89 7.84 1.94 -5.33
CA GLY A 89 6.49 2.28 -5.77
C GLY A 89 5.47 1.59 -4.88
N GLU A 90 4.91 2.33 -3.91
CA GLU A 90 3.95 1.81 -2.92
C GLU A 90 2.58 2.47 -3.04
N ALA A 91 2.48 3.52 -3.87
CA ALA A 91 1.30 4.36 -3.94
C ALA A 91 0.11 3.66 -4.62
N GLN A 92 -1.03 3.65 -3.94
CA GLN A 92 -2.31 3.31 -4.55
C GLN A 92 -2.82 4.52 -5.34
N PRO A 93 -3.13 4.38 -6.65
CA PRO A 93 -3.74 5.45 -7.41
C PRO A 93 -5.12 5.79 -6.86
N ILE A 94 -5.48 7.08 -6.78
CA ILE A 94 -6.85 7.51 -6.56
C ILE A 94 -7.49 7.90 -7.89
N VAL A 95 -8.82 7.77 -7.99
CA VAL A 95 -9.59 8.08 -9.21
C VAL A 95 -10.78 8.95 -8.86
N TYR A 96 -10.90 10.07 -9.55
CA TYR A 96 -12.03 10.97 -9.44
C TYR A 96 -12.45 11.50 -10.81
N GLU A 97 -13.72 11.31 -11.18
CA GLU A 97 -14.35 11.84 -12.41
C GLU A 97 -13.52 11.62 -13.69
N GLY A 98 -13.00 10.39 -13.88
CA GLY A 98 -12.23 10.02 -15.06
C GLY A 98 -10.77 10.49 -15.08
N VAL A 99 -10.28 11.03 -13.96
CA VAL A 99 -8.87 11.39 -13.75
C VAL A 99 -8.27 10.50 -12.67
N MET A 100 -7.11 9.93 -12.96
CA MET A 100 -6.30 9.17 -12.02
C MET A 100 -5.16 10.04 -11.49
N TYR A 101 -4.98 10.07 -10.17
CA TYR A 101 -3.85 10.74 -9.52
C TYR A 101 -2.94 9.72 -8.89
N ILE A 102 -1.64 9.83 -9.17
CA ILE A 102 -0.63 8.91 -8.66
C ILE A 102 0.64 9.67 -8.28
N ILE A 103 1.25 9.23 -7.17
CA ILE A 103 2.53 9.75 -6.69
C ILE A 103 3.61 8.67 -6.81
N THR A 104 4.84 9.06 -7.13
CA THR A 104 5.99 8.16 -7.23
C THR A 104 6.79 8.15 -5.94
N GLY A 105 7.79 7.26 -5.83
CA GLY A 105 8.75 7.28 -4.73
C GLY A 105 9.66 8.51 -4.68
N ALA A 106 9.62 9.37 -5.71
CA ALA A 106 10.29 10.67 -5.76
C ALA A 106 9.38 11.83 -5.34
N ASP A 107 8.18 11.53 -4.84
CA ASP A 107 7.08 12.44 -4.50
C ASP A 107 6.57 13.28 -5.69
N ASP A 108 6.89 12.89 -6.93
CA ASP A 108 6.30 13.49 -8.12
C ASP A 108 4.85 13.01 -8.27
N VAL A 109 3.93 13.92 -8.53
CA VAL A 109 2.50 13.62 -8.72
C VAL A 109 2.11 13.78 -10.17
N PHE A 110 1.34 12.84 -10.68
CA PHE A 110 0.80 12.84 -12.04
C PHE A 110 -0.72 12.74 -12.01
N ALA A 111 -1.39 13.53 -12.84
CA ALA A 111 -2.79 13.33 -13.18
C ALA A 111 -2.88 12.73 -14.58
N LEU A 112 -3.61 11.64 -14.71
CA LEU A 112 -3.73 10.87 -15.95
C LEU A 112 -5.21 10.79 -16.37
N SER A 113 -5.49 10.95 -17.67
CA SER A 113 -6.81 10.67 -18.22
C SER A 113 -7.06 9.15 -18.26
N ILE A 114 -8.14 8.68 -17.69
CA ILE A 114 -8.55 7.26 -17.74
C ILE A 114 -8.79 6.83 -19.19
N GLU A 115 -9.44 7.66 -20.00
CA GLU A 115 -9.78 7.31 -21.40
C GLU A 115 -8.55 7.11 -22.28
N THR A 116 -7.49 7.92 -22.08
CA THR A 116 -6.38 7.99 -23.03
C THR A 116 -5.02 7.61 -22.46
N GLY A 117 -4.91 7.47 -21.14
CA GLY A 117 -3.64 7.29 -20.45
C GLY A 117 -2.70 8.51 -20.51
N LYS A 118 -3.15 9.65 -21.10
CA LYS A 118 -2.30 10.83 -21.23
C LYS A 118 -2.12 11.54 -19.90
N VAL A 119 -0.90 12.03 -19.67
CA VAL A 119 -0.60 12.96 -18.57
C VAL A 119 -1.33 14.28 -18.84
N LEU A 120 -2.21 14.67 -17.93
CA LEU A 120 -2.93 15.94 -17.94
C LEU A 120 -2.06 17.05 -17.33
N TRP A 121 -1.45 16.75 -16.18
CA TRP A 121 -0.46 17.59 -15.53
C TRP A 121 0.52 16.76 -14.69
N ARG A 122 1.65 17.35 -14.36
CA ARG A 122 2.66 16.80 -13.46
C ARG A 122 3.11 17.85 -12.47
N TYR A 123 3.21 17.46 -11.20
CA TYR A 123 3.94 18.18 -10.17
C TYR A 123 5.27 17.46 -9.90
N SER A 124 6.39 18.19 -9.84
CA SER A 124 7.72 17.64 -9.52
C SER A 124 8.19 18.15 -8.17
N ALA A 125 8.42 17.24 -7.23
CA ALA A 125 8.82 17.58 -5.86
C ALA A 125 10.24 18.14 -5.79
N ASN A 126 11.14 17.70 -6.67
CA ASN A 126 12.55 18.12 -6.71
C ASN A 126 13.26 17.95 -5.34
N LEU A 127 13.03 16.79 -4.70
CA LEU A 127 13.61 16.48 -3.39
C LEU A 127 15.14 16.55 -3.41
N SER A 128 15.72 17.06 -2.32
CA SER A 128 17.17 17.08 -2.13
C SER A 128 17.74 15.66 -1.95
N ASP A 129 18.83 15.35 -2.65
CA ASP A 129 19.57 14.08 -2.44
C ASP A 129 20.23 13.98 -1.06
N GLU A 130 20.26 15.06 -0.28
CA GLU A 130 20.78 15.10 1.09
C GLU A 130 19.85 14.44 2.10
N ILE A 131 18.56 14.22 1.77
CA ILE A 131 17.62 13.55 2.67
C ILE A 131 18.12 12.14 2.99
N SER A 132 18.46 11.91 4.26
CA SER A 132 19.11 10.67 4.74
C SER A 132 18.34 9.95 5.84
N THR A 133 17.24 10.53 6.31
CA THR A 133 16.42 10.01 7.42
C THR A 133 15.22 9.19 6.95
N VAL A 134 15.40 8.48 5.83
CA VAL A 134 14.43 7.51 5.30
C VAL A 134 15.02 6.11 5.44
N CYS A 135 14.45 5.27 6.29
CA CYS A 135 15.06 3.98 6.66
C CYS A 135 15.12 2.96 5.52
N CYS A 136 14.05 2.89 4.73
CA CYS A 136 13.67 1.68 3.98
C CYS A 136 13.51 1.94 2.49
N GLY A 137 14.12 3.00 1.98
CA GLY A 137 13.98 3.50 0.62
C GLY A 137 12.96 4.62 0.51
N TRP A 138 13.16 5.49 -0.46
CA TRP A 138 12.28 6.61 -0.72
C TRP A 138 10.94 6.12 -1.28
N THR A 139 9.85 6.50 -0.65
CA THR A 139 8.50 6.05 -1.01
C THR A 139 7.44 7.03 -0.57
N SER A 140 6.35 7.06 -1.33
CA SER A 140 5.05 7.57 -0.89
C SER A 140 4.00 6.49 -1.10
N ARG A 141 2.98 6.41 -0.23
CA ARG A 141 1.90 5.41 -0.33
C ARG A 141 0.65 5.94 -0.99
N GLY A 142 0.62 7.23 -1.32
CA GLY A 142 -0.50 7.84 -2.03
C GLY A 142 -0.65 9.32 -1.75
N VAL A 143 -1.69 9.88 -2.29
CA VAL A 143 -2.11 11.27 -2.08
C VAL A 143 -3.46 11.30 -1.37
N GLY A 144 -3.76 12.39 -0.67
CA GLY A 144 -5.10 12.69 -0.15
C GLY A 144 -5.93 13.44 -1.18
N PHE A 145 -7.26 13.33 -1.11
CA PHE A 145 -8.18 14.04 -1.98
C PHE A 145 -9.34 14.65 -1.17
N GLY A 146 -9.63 15.92 -1.40
CA GLY A 146 -10.78 16.63 -0.81
C GLY A 146 -10.80 18.09 -1.21
N GLU A 147 -11.99 18.71 -1.25
CA GLU A 147 -12.18 20.14 -1.57
C GLU A 147 -11.49 20.59 -2.86
N ASP A 148 -11.57 19.77 -3.93
CA ASP A 148 -10.90 20.01 -5.22
C ASP A 148 -9.36 20.15 -5.12
N LYS A 149 -8.76 19.54 -4.09
CA LYS A 149 -7.30 19.55 -3.83
C LYS A 149 -6.75 18.15 -3.75
N ILE A 150 -5.48 18.03 -4.16
CA ILE A 150 -4.64 16.85 -3.95
C ILE A 150 -3.66 17.19 -2.83
N PHE A 151 -3.72 16.45 -1.73
CA PHE A 151 -2.81 16.62 -0.59
C PHE A 151 -1.61 15.70 -0.71
N VAL A 152 -0.42 16.25 -0.60
CA VAL A 152 0.86 15.56 -0.83
C VAL A 152 1.73 15.69 0.41
N GLY A 153 2.06 14.56 1.03
CA GLY A 153 3.12 14.49 2.04
C GLY A 153 4.44 14.14 1.36
N GLN A 154 5.51 14.85 1.73
CA GLN A 154 6.81 14.69 1.11
C GLN A 154 7.87 14.18 2.08
N LEU A 155 8.95 13.58 1.55
CA LEU A 155 10.06 13.05 2.34
C LEU A 155 10.93 14.13 3.00
N ASP A 156 10.83 15.38 2.55
CA ASP A 156 11.46 16.53 3.20
C ASP A 156 10.63 17.11 4.38
N GLY A 157 9.53 16.43 4.73
CA GLY A 157 8.63 16.84 5.80
C GLY A 157 7.66 17.96 5.43
N ILE A 158 7.57 18.31 4.15
CA ILE A 158 6.61 19.30 3.64
C ILE A 158 5.26 18.62 3.41
N LEU A 159 4.19 19.31 3.78
CA LEU A 159 2.81 18.98 3.40
C LEU A 159 2.29 20.06 2.46
N LYS A 160 1.69 19.64 1.34
CA LYS A 160 1.18 20.52 0.28
C LYS A 160 -0.25 20.22 -0.10
N ALA A 161 -0.93 21.25 -0.59
CA ALA A 161 -2.15 21.10 -1.37
C ALA A 161 -1.90 21.58 -2.81
N LEU A 162 -2.30 20.76 -3.76
CA LEU A 162 -2.27 21.07 -5.19
C LEU A 162 -3.72 21.17 -5.70
N ASP A 163 -3.96 22.07 -6.62
CA ASP A 163 -5.23 22.13 -7.36
C ASP A 163 -5.38 20.87 -8.23
N LYS A 164 -6.51 20.18 -8.13
CA LYS A 164 -6.73 18.89 -8.79
C LYS A 164 -6.70 18.95 -10.32
N ASP A 165 -7.09 20.09 -10.91
CA ASP A 165 -7.24 20.25 -12.36
C ASP A 165 -5.94 20.69 -13.04
N SER A 166 -5.08 21.41 -12.33
CA SER A 166 -3.87 22.01 -12.88
C SER A 166 -2.56 21.53 -12.26
N GLY A 167 -2.60 20.90 -11.07
CA GLY A 167 -1.41 20.56 -10.30
C GLY A 167 -0.69 21.78 -9.70
N ALA A 168 -1.27 22.97 -9.78
CA ALA A 168 -0.69 24.18 -9.21
C ALA A 168 -0.73 24.14 -7.67
N GLU A 169 0.34 24.61 -7.02
CA GLU A 169 0.41 24.70 -5.56
C GLU A 169 -0.63 25.69 -5.04
N VAL A 170 -1.52 25.25 -4.14
CA VAL A 170 -2.49 26.09 -3.43
C VAL A 170 -1.87 26.60 -2.14
N TRP A 171 -1.29 25.71 -1.35
CA TRP A 171 -0.51 26.04 -0.16
C TRP A 171 0.57 24.98 0.10
N SER A 172 1.58 25.37 0.89
CA SER A 172 2.70 24.53 1.28
C SER A 172 3.17 24.92 2.67
N ILE A 173 3.38 23.93 3.53
CA ILE A 173 3.89 24.14 4.90
C ILE A 173 5.02 23.16 5.22
N GLN A 174 5.97 23.58 6.05
CA GLN A 174 6.90 22.67 6.70
C GLN A 174 6.19 22.04 7.90
N ALA A 175 5.71 20.80 7.75
CA ALA A 175 5.00 20.08 8.79
C ALA A 175 5.96 19.58 9.88
N GLU A 176 7.11 19.04 9.47
CA GLU A 176 8.24 18.61 10.32
C GLU A 176 9.56 18.71 9.53
N ALA A 177 10.70 18.60 10.21
CA ALA A 177 12.03 18.66 9.61
C ALA A 177 12.60 17.25 9.39
N TRP A 178 13.01 16.92 8.18
CA TRP A 178 13.65 15.63 7.89
C TRP A 178 15.01 15.49 8.58
N GLU A 179 15.72 16.61 8.82
CA GLU A 179 16.98 16.65 9.55
C GLU A 179 16.84 16.19 11.01
N GLU A 180 15.63 16.32 11.56
CA GLU A 180 15.26 15.83 12.89
C GLU A 180 14.65 14.41 12.88
N GLY A 181 14.69 13.73 11.72
CA GLY A 181 14.23 12.36 11.57
C GLY A 181 12.81 12.20 11.03
N TYR A 182 12.09 13.27 10.69
CA TYR A 182 10.68 13.18 10.29
C TYR A 182 10.49 13.27 8.79
N THR A 183 9.86 12.24 8.23
CA THR A 183 9.48 12.19 6.81
C THR A 183 8.02 11.76 6.69
N ILE A 184 7.30 12.21 5.63
CA ILE A 184 5.92 11.80 5.39
C ILE A 184 5.93 10.74 4.28
N THR A 185 5.61 9.50 4.63
CA THR A 185 5.55 8.37 3.69
C THR A 185 4.14 7.80 3.52
N SER A 186 3.18 8.24 4.35
CA SER A 186 1.76 7.89 4.25
C SER A 186 1.04 8.77 3.23
N ALA A 187 -0.06 8.28 2.67
CA ALA A 187 -1.03 9.15 2.02
C ALA A 187 -1.70 10.04 3.10
N PRO A 188 -1.70 11.38 2.98
CA PRO A 188 -2.47 12.22 3.87
C PRO A 188 -3.97 11.89 3.76
N LEU A 189 -4.68 11.86 4.89
CA LEU A 189 -6.10 11.58 4.91
C LEU A 189 -6.88 12.89 4.97
N TYR A 190 -7.80 13.11 4.02
CA TYR A 190 -8.78 14.20 4.11
C TYR A 190 -10.00 13.73 4.91
N PHE A 191 -10.42 14.55 5.87
CA PHE A 191 -11.65 14.33 6.64
C PHE A 191 -12.19 15.68 7.12
N GLN A 192 -13.39 16.07 6.69
CA GLN A 192 -14.14 17.25 7.16
C GLN A 192 -13.32 18.56 7.23
N GLY A 193 -12.68 18.95 6.15
CA GLY A 193 -11.85 20.16 6.12
C GLY A 193 -10.50 20.02 6.81
N MET A 194 -10.14 18.83 7.26
CA MET A 194 -8.84 18.53 7.85
C MET A 194 -8.02 17.63 6.94
N VAL A 195 -6.71 17.82 6.96
CA VAL A 195 -5.70 16.93 6.38
C VAL A 195 -4.89 16.32 7.50
N ILE A 196 -5.01 15.01 7.70
CA ILE A 196 -4.40 14.30 8.82
C ILE A 196 -3.24 13.45 8.30
N THR A 197 -2.08 13.55 8.94
CA THR A 197 -0.90 12.76 8.60
C THR A 197 -0.08 12.40 9.83
N GLY A 198 0.56 11.24 9.79
CA GLY A 198 1.62 10.86 10.68
C GLY A 198 2.99 11.04 10.02
N PHE A 199 4.03 10.69 10.74
CA PHE A 199 5.43 10.83 10.30
C PHE A 199 6.17 9.52 10.56
N SER A 200 7.06 9.12 9.65
CA SER A 200 8.04 8.05 9.85
C SER A 200 9.33 8.60 10.47
N GLY A 201 10.20 7.72 10.97
CA GLY A 201 11.53 8.09 11.47
C GLY A 201 11.90 7.52 12.83
N ALA A 202 11.26 6.45 13.30
CA ALA A 202 11.60 5.82 14.59
C ALA A 202 13.09 5.48 14.70
N GLU A 203 13.71 4.98 13.62
CA GLU A 203 15.12 4.63 13.55
C GLU A 203 16.08 5.84 13.59
N PHE A 204 15.54 7.05 13.55
CA PHE A 204 16.28 8.31 13.55
C PHE A 204 16.00 9.17 14.80
N ALA A 205 15.74 8.51 15.92
CA ALA A 205 15.51 9.16 17.21
C ALA A 205 14.34 10.17 17.19
N ALA A 206 13.33 9.92 16.38
CA ALA A 206 12.13 10.73 16.32
C ALA A 206 11.15 10.36 17.44
N ARG A 207 10.43 11.36 17.98
CA ARG A 207 9.27 11.18 18.87
C ARG A 207 8.00 11.11 18.02
N GLY A 208 7.33 9.97 17.97
CA GLY A 208 6.15 9.74 17.14
C GLY A 208 5.00 10.70 17.42
N ARG A 209 4.26 11.04 16.36
CA ARG A 209 3.13 11.96 16.42
C ARG A 209 2.20 11.84 15.20
N VAL A 210 0.97 12.28 15.37
CA VAL A 210 -0.01 12.52 14.32
C VAL A 210 -0.47 13.96 14.42
N LYS A 211 -0.66 14.61 13.28
CA LYS A 211 -1.11 16.01 13.21
C LYS A 211 -2.26 16.15 12.22
N ALA A 212 -3.18 17.06 12.55
CA ALA A 212 -4.20 17.53 11.61
C ALA A 212 -3.97 19.00 11.27
N TYR A 213 -4.21 19.30 10.01
CA TYR A 213 -4.07 20.63 9.43
C TYR A 213 -5.36 21.04 8.73
N SER A 214 -5.64 22.32 8.64
CA SER A 214 -6.74 22.86 7.84
C SER A 214 -6.51 22.54 6.36
N ALA A 215 -7.50 21.96 5.69
CA ALA A 215 -7.45 21.71 4.26
C ALA A 215 -7.48 23.02 3.44
N GLU A 216 -7.96 24.12 4.03
CA GLU A 216 -8.05 25.43 3.38
C GLU A 216 -6.66 26.09 3.20
N ASP A 217 -5.85 26.12 4.27
CA ASP A 217 -4.63 26.92 4.32
C ASP A 217 -3.40 26.22 4.93
N GLY A 218 -3.54 24.96 5.36
CA GLY A 218 -2.45 24.19 5.97
C GLY A 218 -2.16 24.57 7.43
N SER A 219 -2.96 25.41 8.09
CA SER A 219 -2.74 25.77 9.50
C SER A 219 -2.94 24.55 10.40
N LEU A 220 -2.06 24.39 11.41
CA LEU A 220 -2.11 23.29 12.38
C LEU A 220 -3.36 23.38 13.25
N LEU A 221 -4.15 22.32 13.33
CA LEU A 221 -5.35 22.23 14.16
C LEU A 221 -5.09 21.50 15.47
N TRP A 222 -4.49 20.32 15.42
CA TRP A 222 -4.14 19.56 16.61
C TRP A 222 -2.91 18.66 16.40
N THR A 223 -2.28 18.25 17.49
CA THR A 223 -1.18 17.28 17.51
C THR A 223 -1.41 16.26 18.63
N PHE A 224 -1.27 14.98 18.30
CA PHE A 224 -1.19 13.90 19.27
C PHE A 224 0.20 13.26 19.24
N TYR A 225 0.87 13.18 20.39
CA TYR A 225 2.15 12.50 20.53
C TYR A 225 1.90 11.02 20.87
N THR A 226 2.38 10.11 20.02
CA THR A 226 2.29 8.67 20.25
C THR A 226 3.29 8.14 21.27
N VAL A 227 4.26 8.95 21.66
CA VAL A 227 5.09 8.75 22.84
C VAL A 227 4.79 9.88 23.82
N PRO A 228 4.08 9.61 24.92
CA PRO A 228 3.63 10.64 25.84
C PRO A 228 4.80 11.29 26.60
N GLY A 229 4.73 12.61 26.79
CA GLY A 229 5.63 13.38 27.64
C GLY A 229 5.16 13.42 29.10
N PRO A 230 5.89 14.11 29.97
CA PRO A 230 5.48 14.31 31.35
C PRO A 230 4.06 14.85 31.47
N ASP A 231 3.30 14.33 32.41
CA ASP A 231 1.88 14.68 32.69
C ASP A 231 0.87 14.22 31.61
N GLU A 232 1.31 13.59 30.49
CA GLU A 232 0.44 12.96 29.51
C GLU A 232 0.12 11.50 29.90
N PHE A 233 -1.09 11.02 29.57
CA PHE A 233 -1.51 9.65 29.83
C PHE A 233 -0.58 8.64 29.14
N GLY A 234 -0.09 7.63 29.89
CA GLY A 234 0.83 6.60 29.41
C GLY A 234 2.31 6.93 29.62
N HIS A 235 2.68 8.15 30.07
CA HIS A 235 4.07 8.50 30.37
C HIS A 235 4.68 7.64 31.49
N ASP A 236 3.88 7.14 32.41
CA ASP A 236 4.28 6.23 33.49
C ASP A 236 4.76 4.85 32.98
N THR A 237 4.55 4.54 31.71
CA THR A 237 5.11 3.35 31.05
C THR A 237 6.52 3.58 30.47
N TRP A 238 7.08 4.76 30.65
CA TRP A 238 8.43 5.17 30.32
C TRP A 238 9.23 5.45 31.60
N PRO A 239 10.58 5.36 31.58
CA PRO A 239 11.39 5.66 32.75
C PRO A 239 11.18 7.09 33.24
N ALA A 240 10.99 7.25 34.56
CA ALA A 240 10.85 8.56 35.18
C ALA A 240 12.20 9.30 35.44
N ASP A 241 13.33 8.60 35.31
CA ASP A 241 14.66 9.06 35.66
C ASP A 241 15.52 9.40 34.43
N ASN A 242 14.98 9.31 33.24
CA ASN A 242 15.66 9.68 31.98
C ASN A 242 14.69 10.25 30.95
N ASP A 243 15.25 10.71 29.82
CA ASP A 243 14.51 11.35 28.72
C ASP A 243 14.29 10.42 27.50
N ALA A 244 14.27 9.09 27.69
CA ALA A 244 14.11 8.13 26.60
C ALA A 244 12.85 8.37 25.75
N TRP A 245 11.78 8.89 26.35
CA TRP A 245 10.54 9.25 25.67
C TRP A 245 10.73 10.31 24.56
N GLN A 246 11.74 11.19 24.64
CA GLN A 246 11.99 12.22 23.63
C GLN A 246 12.46 11.64 22.29
N THR A 247 13.07 10.45 22.31
CA THR A 247 13.56 9.73 21.13
C THR A 247 12.89 8.36 20.99
N GLY A 248 11.67 8.25 21.56
CA GLY A 248 11.02 6.97 21.86
C GLY A 248 10.41 6.24 20.67
N GLY A 249 10.52 6.70 19.44
CA GLY A 249 9.93 6.03 18.27
C GLY A 249 8.41 6.17 18.22
N GLY A 250 7.70 5.07 18.06
CA GLY A 250 6.23 5.05 18.02
C GLY A 250 5.60 5.80 16.84
N THR A 251 6.32 5.92 15.73
CA THR A 251 5.94 6.73 14.57
C THR A 251 4.75 6.16 13.82
N VAL A 252 3.97 7.01 13.13
CA VAL A 252 2.80 6.63 12.32
C VAL A 252 3.11 6.93 10.86
N TRP A 253 3.21 5.88 10.05
CA TRP A 253 3.72 5.98 8.69
C TRP A 253 2.81 5.29 7.63
N HIS A 254 1.55 5.10 7.99
CA HIS A 254 0.48 4.65 7.10
C HIS A 254 -0.77 5.52 7.29
N THR A 255 -1.74 5.38 6.38
CA THR A 255 -2.96 6.17 6.39
C THR A 255 -3.92 5.66 7.48
N PRO A 256 -4.41 6.55 8.37
CA PRO A 256 -5.42 6.21 9.37
C PRO A 256 -6.77 5.80 8.75
N ALA A 257 -7.62 5.13 9.53
CA ALA A 257 -9.03 4.94 9.24
C ALA A 257 -9.90 5.87 10.09
N VAL A 258 -11.08 6.25 9.60
CA VAL A 258 -12.03 7.11 10.33
C VAL A 258 -13.42 6.48 10.34
N ASP A 259 -14.08 6.50 11.50
CA ASP A 259 -15.51 6.25 11.64
C ASP A 259 -16.23 7.60 11.83
N PRO A 260 -16.88 8.16 10.80
CA PRO A 260 -17.57 9.45 10.90
C PRO A 260 -18.75 9.43 11.87
N GLU A 261 -19.44 8.29 12.02
CA GLU A 261 -20.58 8.14 12.95
C GLU A 261 -20.11 8.26 14.40
N LEU A 262 -18.94 7.70 14.73
CA LEU A 262 -18.35 7.80 16.06
C LEU A 262 -17.51 9.08 16.24
N GLY A 263 -17.17 9.78 15.17
CA GLY A 263 -16.23 10.88 15.19
C GLY A 263 -14.83 10.47 15.65
N MET A 264 -14.40 9.26 15.32
CA MET A 264 -13.15 8.67 15.80
C MET A 264 -12.20 8.33 14.66
N ILE A 265 -10.91 8.60 14.87
CA ILE A 265 -9.81 8.21 13.99
C ILE A 265 -8.98 7.10 14.64
N TYR A 266 -8.53 6.14 13.82
CA TYR A 266 -7.80 4.96 14.24
C TYR A 266 -6.53 4.80 13.42
N PHE A 267 -5.43 4.52 14.09
CA PHE A 267 -4.15 4.21 13.46
C PHE A 267 -3.35 3.26 14.32
N SER A 268 -2.37 2.61 13.73
CA SER A 268 -1.40 1.83 14.48
C SER A 268 -0.03 2.51 14.46
N THR A 269 0.81 2.16 15.43
CA THR A 269 2.09 2.84 15.69
C THR A 269 3.27 1.91 15.45
N GLY A 270 4.40 2.49 15.13
CA GLY A 270 5.69 1.82 14.95
C GLY A 270 6.32 1.35 16.26
N ASN A 271 7.47 0.71 16.12
CA ASN A 271 8.31 0.24 17.21
C ASN A 271 8.86 1.38 18.07
N PRO A 272 9.26 1.10 19.33
CA PRO A 272 9.97 2.08 20.15
C PRO A 272 11.41 2.29 19.65
N GLY A 273 11.97 3.47 19.96
CA GLY A 273 13.38 3.79 19.78
C GLY A 273 14.16 3.65 21.11
N PRO A 274 15.35 3.01 21.11
CA PRO A 274 15.97 2.28 19.99
C PRO A 274 15.35 0.91 19.77
N ASP A 275 15.33 0.44 18.50
CA ASP A 275 14.59 -0.75 18.08
C ASP A 275 14.97 -2.04 18.81
N TYR A 276 16.30 -2.28 18.98
CA TYR A 276 16.85 -3.58 19.43
C TYR A 276 17.49 -3.53 20.82
N ASN A 277 17.39 -2.43 21.53
CA ASN A 277 17.90 -2.30 22.89
C ASN A 277 16.92 -1.57 23.79
N GLY A 278 16.26 -2.32 24.68
CA GLY A 278 15.28 -1.78 25.64
C GLY A 278 15.86 -1.30 26.95
N SER A 279 17.18 -1.42 27.19
CA SER A 279 17.80 -1.20 28.50
C SER A 279 17.59 0.20 29.09
N GLU A 280 17.46 1.23 28.24
CA GLU A 280 17.29 2.63 28.65
C GLU A 280 15.83 3.08 28.68
N ARG A 281 14.89 2.19 28.30
CA ARG A 281 13.45 2.52 28.19
C ARG A 281 12.54 1.52 28.92
N ALA A 282 12.90 1.16 30.15
CA ALA A 282 12.12 0.24 30.98
C ALA A 282 10.63 0.64 31.04
N GLY A 283 9.75 -0.37 31.09
CA GLY A 283 8.27 -0.23 31.01
C GLY A 283 7.72 -0.65 29.65
N ASP A 284 6.40 -0.64 29.48
CA ASP A 284 5.76 -1.14 28.25
C ASP A 284 5.85 -0.18 27.06
N ASN A 285 6.26 1.06 27.28
CA ASN A 285 6.53 2.10 26.28
C ASN A 285 5.30 2.49 25.44
N LEU A 286 4.19 2.85 26.07
CA LEU A 286 3.01 3.36 25.37
C LEU A 286 3.34 4.66 24.60
N PHE A 287 2.75 4.85 23.40
CA PHE A 287 1.87 3.97 22.62
C PHE A 287 2.64 3.34 21.44
N THR A 288 3.81 2.74 21.67
CA THR A 288 4.53 2.02 20.61
C THR A 288 3.89 0.67 20.34
N ALA A 289 4.02 0.15 19.11
CA ALA A 289 3.45 -1.13 18.66
C ALA A 289 1.98 -1.31 19.09
N SER A 290 1.18 -0.27 18.91
CA SER A 290 -0.20 -0.16 19.43
C SER A 290 -1.18 0.25 18.35
N ILE A 291 -2.45 -0.14 18.53
CA ILE A 291 -3.59 0.48 17.88
C ILE A 291 -4.09 1.61 18.79
N VAL A 292 -4.27 2.80 18.24
CA VAL A 292 -4.70 3.99 18.98
C VAL A 292 -5.94 4.59 18.35
N ALA A 293 -6.89 5.01 19.19
CA ALA A 293 -8.08 5.72 18.79
C ALA A 293 -8.13 7.10 19.42
N LEU A 294 -8.43 8.11 18.61
CA LEU A 294 -8.59 9.50 19.05
C LEU A 294 -9.94 10.03 18.60
N ASP A 295 -10.36 11.13 19.22
CA ASP A 295 -11.37 11.99 18.62
C ASP A 295 -10.81 12.59 17.32
N ALA A 296 -11.52 12.42 16.21
CA ALA A 296 -11.02 12.84 14.90
C ALA A 296 -10.94 14.36 14.75
N TYR A 297 -11.77 15.12 15.51
CA TYR A 297 -11.83 16.58 15.41
C TYR A 297 -10.83 17.32 16.31
N THR A 298 -10.53 16.73 17.47
CA THR A 298 -9.71 17.39 18.50
C THR A 298 -8.34 16.73 18.72
N GLY A 299 -8.16 15.49 18.26
CA GLY A 299 -6.97 14.69 18.56
C GLY A 299 -6.93 14.14 19.99
N ASP A 300 -8.03 14.29 20.76
CA ASP A 300 -8.08 13.79 22.13
C ASP A 300 -8.06 12.27 22.18
N TYR A 301 -7.24 11.71 23.08
CA TYR A 301 -7.15 10.28 23.30
C TYR A 301 -8.51 9.67 23.71
N ARG A 302 -8.84 8.50 23.13
CA ARG A 302 -10.03 7.72 23.45
C ARG A 302 -9.68 6.38 24.07
N TRP A 303 -8.93 5.54 23.36
CA TRP A 303 -8.47 4.24 23.81
C TRP A 303 -7.25 3.75 23.02
N HIS A 304 -6.60 2.72 23.52
CA HIS A 304 -5.53 2.02 22.79
C HIS A 304 -5.58 0.51 23.09
N PHE A 305 -4.92 -0.24 22.23
CA PHE A 305 -4.57 -1.64 22.46
C PHE A 305 -3.11 -1.84 22.03
N GLN A 306 -2.24 -2.28 22.94
CA GLN A 306 -0.84 -2.53 22.61
C GLN A 306 -0.65 -3.96 22.14
N GLU A 307 -0.13 -4.17 20.92
CA GLU A 307 0.11 -5.48 20.31
C GLU A 307 1.38 -6.14 20.81
N VAL A 308 2.39 -5.35 21.19
CA VAL A 308 3.68 -5.80 21.71
C VAL A 308 4.13 -4.90 22.85
N HIS A 309 4.18 -5.45 24.06
CA HIS A 309 4.73 -4.77 25.21
C HIS A 309 6.24 -4.72 25.15
N HIS A 310 6.83 -3.55 25.38
CA HIS A 310 8.30 -3.36 25.41
C HIS A 310 8.99 -4.02 24.20
N ASP A 311 8.57 -3.66 22.99
CA ASP A 311 9.09 -4.26 21.75
C ASP A 311 10.60 -4.04 21.61
N ILE A 312 11.36 -5.14 21.48
CA ILE A 312 12.81 -5.15 21.19
C ILE A 312 13.12 -5.87 19.86
N TRP A 313 12.09 -6.21 19.07
CA TRP A 313 12.17 -7.05 17.87
C TRP A 313 11.82 -6.30 16.59
N ASP A 314 11.47 -5.01 16.66
CA ASP A 314 10.88 -4.27 15.54
C ASP A 314 9.57 -4.96 15.09
N TYR A 315 8.71 -5.29 16.06
CA TYR A 315 7.37 -5.86 15.85
C TYR A 315 6.30 -4.77 15.88
N ASP A 316 6.61 -3.62 15.30
CA ASP A 316 5.64 -2.55 15.13
C ASP A 316 4.35 -3.05 14.45
N ALA A 317 3.27 -2.31 14.59
CA ALA A 317 1.97 -2.57 13.99
C ALA A 317 1.84 -1.83 12.64
N PRO A 318 2.43 -2.33 11.52
CA PRO A 318 2.64 -1.52 10.32
C PRO A 318 1.53 -1.67 9.27
N ASN A 319 0.63 -2.65 9.42
CA ASN A 319 -0.49 -2.82 8.50
C ASN A 319 -1.57 -1.78 8.84
N PRO A 320 -2.12 -1.06 7.86
CA PRO A 320 -3.22 -0.14 8.14
C PRO A 320 -4.37 -0.84 8.86
N VAL A 321 -4.94 -0.19 9.86
CA VAL A 321 -6.16 -0.67 10.52
C VAL A 321 -7.32 -0.65 9.53
N VAL A 322 -8.18 -1.67 9.59
CA VAL A 322 -9.37 -1.78 8.74
C VAL A 322 -10.61 -1.83 9.62
N LEU A 323 -11.59 -0.98 9.33
CA LEU A 323 -12.87 -0.97 10.07
C LEU A 323 -13.92 -1.80 9.34
N PHE A 324 -14.82 -2.40 10.10
CA PHE A 324 -15.91 -3.21 9.56
C PHE A 324 -17.08 -3.30 10.55
N ASP A 325 -18.27 -3.64 10.07
CA ASP A 325 -19.45 -3.91 10.88
C ASP A 325 -19.88 -5.37 10.67
N LEU A 326 -19.95 -6.15 11.74
CA LEU A 326 -20.33 -7.56 11.70
C LEU A 326 -21.22 -7.94 12.88
N ASP A 327 -22.04 -8.98 12.65
CA ASP A 327 -22.77 -9.64 13.71
C ASP A 327 -21.88 -10.67 14.43
N TYR A 328 -21.77 -10.53 15.73
CA TYR A 328 -21.12 -11.50 16.63
C TYR A 328 -22.19 -12.13 17.53
N ASN A 329 -22.58 -13.36 17.20
CA ASN A 329 -23.58 -14.12 17.95
C ASN A 329 -24.96 -13.41 18.12
N GLY A 330 -25.42 -12.76 17.04
CA GLY A 330 -26.69 -12.03 17.01
C GLY A 330 -26.62 -10.60 17.55
N VAL A 331 -25.41 -10.09 17.81
CA VAL A 331 -25.17 -8.72 18.25
C VAL A 331 -24.33 -7.98 17.21
N PRO A 332 -24.87 -6.93 16.57
CA PRO A 332 -24.09 -6.07 15.70
C PRO A 332 -22.93 -5.40 16.45
N ARG A 333 -21.74 -5.47 15.90
CA ARG A 333 -20.53 -4.87 16.46
C ARG A 333 -19.82 -4.00 15.42
N LYS A 334 -19.30 -2.89 15.88
CA LYS A 334 -18.40 -2.03 15.14
C LYS A 334 -16.96 -2.54 15.37
N GLY A 335 -16.44 -3.28 14.39
CA GLY A 335 -15.15 -3.96 14.50
C GLY A 335 -13.99 -3.15 13.90
N LEU A 336 -12.79 -3.44 14.38
CA LEU A 336 -11.51 -3.03 13.83
C LEU A 336 -10.62 -4.28 13.76
N ALA A 337 -9.89 -4.45 12.65
CA ALA A 337 -8.88 -5.50 12.53
C ALA A 337 -7.55 -4.94 12.06
N GLN A 338 -6.46 -5.52 12.56
CA GLN A 338 -5.08 -5.18 12.19
C GLN A 338 -4.22 -6.46 12.14
N ALA A 339 -3.42 -6.61 11.06
CA ALA A 339 -2.49 -7.72 10.91
C ALA A 339 -1.08 -7.31 11.35
N GLY A 340 -0.58 -7.90 12.44
CA GLY A 340 0.70 -7.54 13.05
C GLY A 340 1.93 -8.24 12.44
N LYS A 341 3.12 -7.68 12.65
CA LYS A 341 4.41 -8.36 12.40
C LYS A 341 4.59 -9.59 13.29
N THR A 342 3.80 -9.74 14.34
CA THR A 342 3.71 -10.93 15.18
C THR A 342 3.15 -12.15 14.45
N GLY A 343 2.52 -11.95 13.27
CA GLY A 343 1.85 -13.01 12.51
C GLY A 343 0.43 -13.31 13.01
N TRP A 344 -0.11 -12.46 13.87
CA TRP A 344 -1.46 -12.51 14.40
C TRP A 344 -2.34 -11.41 13.82
N LEU A 345 -3.64 -11.70 13.76
CA LEU A 345 -4.69 -10.72 13.51
C LEU A 345 -5.33 -10.31 14.84
N TYR A 346 -5.33 -9.01 15.13
CA TYR A 346 -5.97 -8.40 16.30
C TYR A 346 -7.34 -7.88 15.87
N ILE A 347 -8.41 -8.31 16.55
CA ILE A 347 -9.80 -8.00 16.20
C ILE A 347 -10.48 -7.39 17.42
N LEU A 348 -10.77 -6.09 17.33
CA LEU A 348 -11.24 -5.28 18.45
C LEU A 348 -12.61 -4.64 18.16
N ASP A 349 -13.36 -4.31 19.20
CA ASP A 349 -14.49 -3.39 19.12
C ASP A 349 -13.95 -1.96 19.02
N ARG A 350 -14.18 -1.29 17.88
CA ARG A 350 -13.61 0.03 17.63
C ARG A 350 -14.21 1.12 18.51
N THR A 351 -15.30 0.85 19.21
CA THR A 351 -15.90 1.83 20.12
C THR A 351 -15.12 2.01 21.43
N ASN A 352 -14.39 0.97 21.86
CA ASN A 352 -13.74 0.95 23.18
C ASN A 352 -12.40 0.21 23.26
N GLY A 353 -11.96 -0.44 22.16
CA GLY A 353 -10.70 -1.19 22.09
C GLY A 353 -10.74 -2.60 22.70
N GLU A 354 -11.89 -3.05 23.20
CA GLU A 354 -12.01 -4.39 23.76
C GLU A 354 -11.94 -5.49 22.68
N PRO A 355 -11.29 -6.63 22.94
CA PRO A 355 -11.22 -7.72 21.98
C PRO A 355 -12.60 -8.32 21.63
N LEU A 356 -12.96 -8.33 20.33
CA LEU A 356 -14.14 -9.07 19.82
C LEU A 356 -13.86 -10.57 19.73
N VAL A 357 -12.63 -10.94 19.45
CA VAL A 357 -12.12 -12.31 19.54
C VAL A 357 -11.06 -12.31 20.65
N GLY A 358 -11.18 -13.22 21.60
CA GLY A 358 -10.39 -13.20 22.84
C GLY A 358 -8.88 -13.03 22.61
N ILE A 359 -8.23 -12.24 23.45
CA ILE A 359 -6.78 -12.06 23.51
C ILE A 359 -6.34 -12.38 24.94
N GLU A 360 -5.30 -13.20 25.09
CA GLU A 360 -4.80 -13.68 26.37
C GLU A 360 -3.37 -13.20 26.62
N GLU A 361 -3.13 -12.58 27.77
CA GLU A 361 -1.78 -12.28 28.24
C GLU A 361 -1.05 -13.56 28.62
N ARG A 362 0.04 -13.90 27.93
CA ARG A 362 0.83 -15.11 28.20
C ARG A 362 2.24 -14.77 28.63
N PRO A 363 2.77 -15.47 29.66
CA PRO A 363 4.17 -15.31 30.06
C PRO A 363 5.13 -15.61 28.92
N VAL A 364 6.17 -14.78 28.78
CA VAL A 364 7.23 -14.94 27.78
C VAL A 364 8.60 -14.98 28.43
N PRO A 365 9.64 -15.53 27.76
CA PRO A 365 11.01 -15.52 28.28
C PRO A 365 11.50 -14.10 28.57
N GLN A 366 12.26 -13.94 29.65
CA GLN A 366 12.72 -12.65 30.16
C GLN A 366 14.22 -12.44 29.93
N GLU A 367 14.62 -11.21 29.66
CA GLU A 367 15.99 -10.72 29.65
C GLU A 367 16.05 -9.43 30.49
N PRO A 368 16.46 -9.53 31.76
CA PRO A 368 16.45 -8.37 32.67
C PRO A 368 17.28 -7.18 32.19
N ARG A 369 18.36 -7.43 31.44
CA ARG A 369 19.21 -6.35 30.86
C ARG A 369 18.49 -5.54 29.80
N GLN A 370 17.49 -6.14 29.16
CA GLN A 370 16.60 -5.50 28.17
C GLN A 370 15.32 -4.94 28.82
N ALA A 371 15.11 -5.13 30.13
CA ALA A 371 13.89 -4.75 30.83
C ALA A 371 12.59 -5.30 30.19
N THR A 372 12.66 -6.53 29.64
CA THR A 372 11.55 -7.14 28.89
C THR A 372 10.26 -7.27 29.69
N SER A 373 9.11 -7.07 29.06
CA SER A 373 7.80 -7.25 29.69
C SER A 373 7.54 -8.74 30.06
N ALA A 374 6.84 -8.97 31.15
CA ALA A 374 6.59 -10.32 31.70
C ALA A 374 5.66 -11.15 30.83
N THR A 375 4.74 -10.51 30.14
CA THR A 375 3.73 -11.14 29.28
C THR A 375 3.66 -10.45 27.92
N GLN A 376 3.00 -11.13 26.99
CA GLN A 376 2.65 -10.56 25.68
C GLN A 376 1.24 -11.00 25.28
N PRO A 377 0.50 -10.20 24.50
CA PRO A 377 -0.85 -10.53 24.08
C PRO A 377 -0.85 -11.57 22.95
N TYR A 378 -1.60 -12.65 23.14
CA TYR A 378 -1.78 -13.71 22.15
C TYR A 378 -3.28 -13.79 21.77
N PRO A 379 -3.65 -13.41 20.53
CA PRO A 379 -5.01 -13.59 20.04
C PRO A 379 -5.44 -15.05 20.02
N SER A 380 -6.71 -15.31 20.32
CA SER A 380 -7.35 -16.61 20.11
C SER A 380 -7.54 -16.88 18.63
N GLY A 381 -7.60 -18.16 18.25
CA GLY A 381 -7.74 -18.57 16.85
C GLY A 381 -6.44 -19.10 16.25
N GLU A 382 -6.07 -18.65 15.08
CA GLU A 382 -4.89 -19.14 14.33
C GLU A 382 -4.03 -17.98 13.85
N ALA A 383 -2.74 -18.03 14.15
CA ALA A 383 -1.77 -17.12 13.53
C ALA A 383 -1.69 -17.39 12.02
N PHE A 384 -1.65 -16.34 11.19
CA PHE A 384 -1.50 -16.50 9.74
C PHE A 384 -0.06 -16.87 9.33
N VAL A 385 0.94 -16.64 10.19
CA VAL A 385 2.33 -17.08 10.05
C VAL A 385 2.70 -18.00 11.22
N THR A 386 3.50 -19.04 10.96
CA THR A 386 4.00 -19.94 12.02
C THR A 386 4.81 -19.15 13.06
N GLN A 387 4.64 -19.49 14.33
CA GLN A 387 5.19 -18.74 15.47
C GLN A 387 6.57 -19.22 15.93
N THR A 388 7.04 -20.35 15.39
CA THR A 388 8.31 -21.01 15.74
C THR A 388 9.08 -21.41 14.49
N LEU A 389 10.33 -21.80 14.65
CA LEU A 389 11.17 -22.37 13.60
C LEU A 389 11.34 -23.87 13.84
N ASP A 390 11.17 -24.68 12.79
CA ASP A 390 11.37 -26.13 12.86
C ASP A 390 12.85 -26.52 12.72
N VAL A 391 13.63 -25.70 12.00
CA VAL A 391 15.04 -25.98 11.67
C VAL A 391 15.86 -24.71 11.86
N ALA A 392 17.01 -24.87 12.54
CA ALA A 392 18.01 -23.80 12.63
C ALA A 392 18.69 -23.61 11.27
N PRO A 393 18.79 -22.37 10.75
CA PRO A 393 19.66 -22.07 9.63
C PRO A 393 21.12 -22.41 9.96
N GLU A 394 21.93 -22.73 8.94
CA GLU A 394 23.34 -23.00 9.10
C GLU A 394 24.07 -21.86 9.85
N GLY A 395 24.85 -22.23 10.85
CA GLY A 395 25.59 -21.27 11.70
C GLY A 395 24.79 -20.67 12.86
N TYR A 396 23.51 -21.06 13.04
CA TYR A 396 22.68 -20.58 14.14
C TYR A 396 22.17 -21.73 15.01
N ARG A 397 22.02 -21.44 16.30
CA ARG A 397 21.31 -22.27 17.26
C ARG A 397 19.94 -21.66 17.55
N LEU A 398 18.89 -22.49 17.61
CA LEU A 398 17.58 -22.02 18.06
C LEU A 398 17.53 -21.98 19.59
N ILE A 399 17.16 -20.83 20.11
CA ILE A 399 16.76 -20.64 21.51
C ILE A 399 15.25 -20.59 21.51
N ASN A 400 14.57 -21.25 22.45
CA ASN A 400 13.12 -21.32 22.55
C ASN A 400 12.44 -21.67 21.20
N ASN A 401 13.02 -22.64 20.45
CA ASN A 401 12.56 -23.02 19.11
C ASN A 401 12.45 -21.85 18.12
N GLY A 402 13.19 -20.75 18.31
CA GLY A 402 13.09 -19.56 17.48
C GLY A 402 11.70 -18.92 17.52
N ALA A 403 11.00 -19.07 18.64
CA ALA A 403 9.67 -18.48 18.83
C ALA A 403 9.72 -16.95 18.83
N ILE A 404 8.63 -16.31 18.38
CA ILE A 404 8.44 -14.87 18.59
C ILE A 404 8.55 -14.54 20.09
N PHE A 405 8.87 -13.29 20.41
CA PHE A 405 9.08 -12.80 21.77
C PHE A 405 10.22 -13.49 22.55
N THR A 406 11.13 -14.21 21.87
CA THR A 406 12.36 -14.70 22.52
C THR A 406 13.35 -13.55 22.60
N PRO A 407 13.82 -13.16 23.80
CA PRO A 407 14.76 -12.05 23.97
C PRO A 407 16.19 -12.47 23.58
N PHE A 408 17.07 -11.47 23.43
CA PHE A 408 18.46 -11.65 23.03
C PHE A 408 19.36 -10.66 23.74
N TRP A 409 20.64 -11.01 23.98
CA TRP A 409 21.65 -10.11 24.55
C TRP A 409 23.07 -10.48 24.13
N GLU A 410 23.64 -11.58 24.65
CA GLU A 410 25.07 -11.93 24.48
C GLU A 410 25.42 -12.43 23.07
N GLU A 411 24.54 -13.19 22.46
CA GLU A 411 24.70 -13.75 21.12
C GLU A 411 23.50 -13.45 20.24
N PRO A 412 23.67 -13.40 18.91
CA PRO A 412 22.52 -13.24 18.00
C PRO A 412 21.56 -14.42 18.12
N VAL A 413 20.27 -14.11 18.33
CA VAL A 413 19.19 -15.09 18.46
C VAL A 413 18.35 -15.12 17.20
N MET A 414 18.23 -16.31 16.60
CA MET A 414 17.43 -16.53 15.41
C MET A 414 15.96 -16.76 15.79
N LEU A 415 15.09 -15.92 15.26
CA LEU A 415 13.66 -15.92 15.56
C LEU A 415 12.81 -16.01 14.28
N ARG A 416 11.60 -16.54 14.45
CA ARG A 416 10.51 -16.35 13.49
C ARG A 416 10.06 -14.88 13.52
N ARG A 417 9.80 -14.35 12.35
CA ARG A 417 9.14 -13.06 12.17
C ARG A 417 7.96 -13.24 11.21
N GLY A 418 6.78 -12.92 11.65
CA GLY A 418 5.68 -12.62 10.78
C GLY A 418 5.97 -11.30 10.09
N ASP A 419 5.57 -11.16 8.84
CA ASP A 419 5.94 -9.99 8.05
C ASP A 419 4.72 -9.44 7.28
N ALA A 420 3.56 -9.36 7.96
CA ALA A 420 2.54 -8.41 7.56
C ALA A 420 3.15 -7.03 7.80
N ASN A 421 3.25 -6.26 6.74
CA ASN A 421 3.94 -4.97 6.76
C ASN A 421 3.01 -3.89 6.19
N TRP A 422 3.55 -2.79 5.68
CA TRP A 422 2.79 -1.67 5.10
C TRP A 422 1.77 -2.07 4.01
N PRO A 423 1.97 -3.12 3.17
CA PRO A 423 0.99 -3.45 2.14
C PRO A 423 -0.39 -3.71 2.77
N PRO A 424 -1.42 -2.92 2.41
CA PRO A 424 -2.71 -3.01 3.07
C PRO A 424 -3.39 -4.35 2.82
N SER A 425 -4.08 -4.82 3.83
CA SER A 425 -5.02 -5.93 3.77
C SER A 425 -6.34 -5.46 3.18
N THR A 426 -7.24 -6.39 2.81
CA THR A 426 -8.59 -6.07 2.34
C THR A 426 -9.64 -6.83 3.14
N VAL A 427 -10.80 -6.20 3.36
CA VAL A 427 -11.91 -6.80 4.11
C VAL A 427 -13.17 -6.88 3.26
N ASP A 428 -13.65 -8.10 3.05
CA ASP A 428 -15.02 -8.37 2.60
C ASP A 428 -15.94 -8.42 3.83
N GLN A 429 -16.52 -7.28 4.18
CA GLN A 429 -17.42 -7.17 5.32
C GLN A 429 -18.65 -8.07 5.17
N GLY A 430 -19.19 -8.21 3.94
CA GLY A 430 -20.37 -9.04 3.67
C GLY A 430 -20.15 -10.50 4.05
N LYS A 431 -18.93 -11.01 3.82
CA LYS A 431 -18.52 -12.38 4.19
C LYS A 431 -17.92 -12.45 5.60
N GLY A 432 -17.43 -11.34 6.15
CA GLY A 432 -16.68 -11.29 7.40
C GLY A 432 -15.28 -11.88 7.26
N VAL A 433 -14.61 -11.60 6.16
CA VAL A 433 -13.30 -12.14 5.82
C VAL A 433 -12.29 -11.02 5.61
N MET A 434 -11.12 -11.17 6.22
CA MET A 434 -9.94 -10.34 5.95
C MET A 434 -8.89 -11.15 5.21
N TYR A 435 -8.38 -10.61 4.09
CA TYR A 435 -7.29 -11.21 3.34
C TYR A 435 -5.98 -10.52 3.71
N VAL A 436 -4.97 -11.32 4.06
CA VAL A 436 -3.68 -10.85 4.57
C VAL A 436 -2.55 -11.38 3.70
N CYS A 437 -1.68 -10.46 3.26
CA CYS A 437 -0.44 -10.75 2.53
C CYS A 437 0.75 -10.57 3.49
N ALA A 438 1.48 -11.65 3.76
CA ALA A 438 2.61 -11.64 4.69
C ALA A 438 3.82 -12.40 4.15
N GLY A 439 4.99 -12.15 4.74
CA GLY A 439 6.20 -12.93 4.53
C GLY A 439 6.44 -13.90 5.70
N GLU A 440 7.01 -15.05 5.41
CA GLU A 440 7.63 -15.90 6.44
C GLU A 440 9.13 -15.61 6.44
N ARG A 441 9.58 -14.91 7.45
CA ARG A 441 11.00 -14.53 7.58
C ARG A 441 11.62 -15.12 8.83
N GLN A 442 12.94 -15.16 8.82
CA GLN A 442 13.76 -15.56 9.95
C GLN A 442 14.90 -14.56 10.06
N ALA A 443 15.08 -14.01 11.24
CA ALA A 443 16.10 -13.00 11.48
C ALA A 443 16.86 -13.32 12.77
N ALA A 444 18.17 -13.08 12.74
CA ALA A 444 19.03 -13.11 13.92
C ALA A 444 19.13 -11.69 14.48
N TYR A 445 18.70 -11.52 15.70
CA TYR A 445 18.69 -10.26 16.41
C TYR A 445 19.91 -10.14 17.31
N SER A 446 20.49 -8.93 17.37
CA SER A 446 21.64 -8.63 18.22
C SER A 446 21.50 -7.23 18.83
N VAL A 447 21.96 -7.09 20.06
CA VAL A 447 22.00 -5.81 20.78
C VAL A 447 23.38 -5.16 20.64
N ARG A 448 23.41 -3.83 20.69
CA ARG A 448 24.61 -3.03 20.92
C ARG A 448 24.55 -2.52 22.37
N GLU A 449 25.44 -3.04 23.22
CA GLU A 449 25.39 -2.80 24.67
C GLU A 449 25.66 -1.33 25.05
N ASN A 450 26.56 -0.66 24.36
CA ASN A 450 26.90 0.74 24.67
C ASN A 450 26.05 1.67 23.80
N LEU A 451 24.88 2.03 24.28
CA LEU A 451 24.08 3.07 23.67
C LEU A 451 24.73 4.43 23.87
N GLN A 452 24.82 5.21 22.79
CA GLN A 452 25.13 6.61 22.85
C GLN A 452 23.84 7.40 22.83
N GLN A 453 23.75 8.48 23.57
CA GLN A 453 22.61 9.38 23.51
C GLN A 453 22.47 9.89 22.08
N ALA A 454 21.33 9.62 21.48
CA ALA A 454 21.00 10.07 20.12
C ALA A 454 20.40 11.48 20.16
N ARG A 455 20.62 12.22 19.09
CA ARG A 455 19.90 13.47 18.79
C ARG A 455 18.86 13.19 17.74
N PRO A 456 17.77 13.96 17.67
CA PRO A 456 16.85 13.88 16.55
C PRO A 456 17.61 13.89 15.21
N GLY A 457 17.26 12.96 14.30
CA GLY A 457 17.95 12.74 13.02
C GLY A 457 19.12 11.75 13.05
N ASP A 458 19.68 11.43 14.22
CA ASP A 458 20.74 10.40 14.34
C ASP A 458 20.13 9.00 14.20
N ARG A 459 20.85 8.08 13.51
CA ARG A 459 20.43 6.68 13.45
C ARG A 459 20.53 6.01 14.81
N TYR A 460 19.40 5.61 15.38
CA TYR A 460 19.25 5.14 16.76
C TYR A 460 18.52 3.80 16.85
N THR A 461 19.14 2.71 16.41
CA THR A 461 18.53 1.37 16.42
C THR A 461 18.96 0.49 17.60
N GLY A 462 20.03 0.82 18.30
CA GLY A 462 20.48 0.09 19.50
C GLY A 462 20.95 -1.33 19.25
N GLY A 463 21.11 -1.74 18.01
CA GLY A 463 21.46 -3.12 17.64
C GLY A 463 21.31 -3.38 16.16
N GLY A 464 20.90 -4.60 15.83
CA GLY A 464 20.69 -4.97 14.44
C GLY A 464 19.96 -6.29 14.23
N MET A 465 19.48 -6.44 13.01
CA MET A 465 18.81 -7.65 12.54
C MET A 465 19.50 -8.16 11.26
N ARG A 466 19.82 -9.44 11.23
CA ARG A 466 20.35 -10.11 10.04
C ARG A 466 19.39 -11.19 9.58
N PHE A 467 18.96 -11.09 8.32
CA PHE A 467 18.15 -12.15 7.73
C PHE A 467 19.01 -13.37 7.40
N ALA A 468 18.47 -14.56 7.67
CA ALA A 468 19.10 -15.80 7.23
C ALA A 468 19.17 -15.86 5.70
N SER A 469 20.23 -16.50 5.16
CA SER A 469 20.40 -16.74 3.72
C SER A 469 19.45 -17.85 3.22
N ILE A 470 18.19 -17.80 3.59
CA ILE A 470 17.13 -18.71 3.15
C ILE A 470 16.10 -17.91 2.36
N PRO A 471 15.49 -18.51 1.33
CA PRO A 471 14.40 -17.85 0.61
C PRO A 471 13.28 -17.42 1.57
N ILE A 472 12.83 -16.18 1.44
CA ILE A 472 11.65 -15.68 2.13
C ILE A 472 10.45 -16.20 1.35
N THR A 473 9.58 -16.98 1.97
CA THR A 473 8.31 -17.39 1.37
C THR A 473 7.22 -16.38 1.70
N GLY A 474 6.23 -16.29 0.82
CA GLY A 474 5.03 -15.50 1.05
C GLY A 474 3.91 -16.35 1.58
N ILE A 475 3.05 -15.75 2.36
CA ILE A 475 1.76 -16.31 2.76
C ILE A 475 0.67 -15.34 2.36
N LEU A 476 -0.36 -15.87 1.68
CA LEU A 476 -1.61 -15.20 1.44
C LEU A 476 -2.70 -16.01 2.16
N SER A 477 -3.42 -15.38 3.07
CA SER A 477 -4.43 -16.03 3.90
C SER A 477 -5.75 -15.29 3.88
N ALA A 478 -6.87 -16.04 3.88
CA ALA A 478 -8.19 -15.54 4.23
C ALA A 478 -8.49 -15.89 5.68
N MET A 479 -8.76 -14.88 6.49
CA MET A 479 -9.04 -14.99 7.92
C MET A 479 -10.50 -14.67 8.20
N ASP A 480 -11.19 -15.56 8.90
CA ASP A 480 -12.56 -15.30 9.38
C ASP A 480 -12.52 -14.30 10.56
N LEU A 481 -13.18 -13.16 10.42
CA LEU A 481 -13.18 -12.10 11.41
C LEU A 481 -13.97 -12.45 12.69
N ARG A 482 -14.86 -13.45 12.66
CA ARG A 482 -15.65 -13.86 13.82
C ARG A 482 -14.92 -14.83 14.74
N SER A 483 -14.01 -15.62 14.17
CA SER A 483 -13.29 -16.68 14.90
C SER A 483 -11.78 -16.54 14.92
N ASN A 484 -11.24 -15.61 14.14
CA ASN A 484 -9.80 -15.45 13.88
C ASN A 484 -9.13 -16.75 13.41
N ARG A 485 -9.83 -17.51 12.55
CA ARG A 485 -9.30 -18.76 11.95
C ARG A 485 -9.10 -18.62 10.47
N LYS A 486 -8.13 -19.36 9.94
CA LYS A 486 -7.88 -19.43 8.51
C LYS A 486 -9.01 -20.19 7.81
N LEU A 487 -9.64 -19.55 6.82
CA LEU A 487 -10.53 -20.22 5.88
C LEU A 487 -9.73 -20.95 4.80
N TRP A 488 -8.71 -20.29 4.29
CA TRP A 488 -7.71 -20.88 3.40
C TRP A 488 -6.38 -20.11 3.53
N SER A 489 -5.29 -20.74 3.07
CA SER A 489 -3.97 -20.12 3.04
C SER A 489 -3.13 -20.71 1.90
N GLN A 490 -2.37 -19.86 1.23
CA GLN A 490 -1.44 -20.25 0.19
C GLN A 490 -0.02 -19.83 0.54
N ARG A 491 0.94 -20.71 0.29
CA ARG A 491 2.36 -20.38 0.38
C ARG A 491 2.91 -20.07 -1.02
N TRP A 492 3.55 -18.91 -1.14
CA TRP A 492 4.21 -18.50 -2.36
C TRP A 492 5.72 -18.66 -2.26
N PRO A 493 6.41 -18.98 -3.38
CA PRO A 493 7.87 -19.15 -3.36
C PRO A 493 8.64 -17.86 -3.08
N ASN A 494 8.01 -16.70 -3.29
CA ASN A 494 8.55 -15.39 -3.03
C ASN A 494 7.69 -14.68 -1.96
N ARG A 495 8.30 -13.75 -1.21
CA ARG A 495 7.60 -12.93 -0.21
C ARG A 495 6.32 -12.34 -0.78
N CYS A 496 5.20 -12.48 -0.07
CA CYS A 496 4.00 -11.69 -0.32
C CYS A 496 4.26 -10.27 0.20
N TYR A 497 4.31 -9.28 -0.70
CA TYR A 497 4.66 -7.90 -0.37
C TYR A 497 3.99 -6.92 -1.31
N SER A 498 2.68 -7.03 -1.39
CA SER A 498 1.80 -6.20 -2.20
C SER A 498 0.50 -5.94 -1.46
N GLY A 499 -0.06 -4.76 -1.63
CA GLY A 499 -1.41 -4.48 -1.17
C GLY A 499 -2.43 -5.38 -1.86
N LEU A 500 -3.51 -5.67 -1.16
CA LEU A 500 -4.60 -6.52 -1.61
C LEU A 500 -5.85 -5.70 -1.87
N VAL A 501 -6.61 -6.07 -2.89
CA VAL A 501 -7.95 -5.51 -3.16
C VAL A 501 -8.90 -6.64 -3.50
N ALA A 502 -10.01 -6.73 -2.79
CA ALA A 502 -11.08 -7.67 -3.09
C ALA A 502 -12.28 -6.98 -3.74
N THR A 503 -13.13 -7.75 -4.42
CA THR A 503 -14.33 -7.24 -5.09
C THR A 503 -15.57 -8.06 -4.76
N ALA A 504 -16.74 -7.44 -4.93
CA ALA A 504 -18.03 -8.15 -4.86
C ALA A 504 -18.21 -9.18 -6.00
N GLY A 505 -17.33 -9.20 -7.01
CA GLY A 505 -17.25 -10.24 -8.04
C GLY A 505 -16.51 -11.50 -7.59
N ASP A 506 -16.26 -11.68 -6.30
CA ASP A 506 -15.52 -12.81 -5.69
C ASP A 506 -14.06 -12.88 -6.12
N LEU A 507 -13.43 -11.76 -6.49
CA LEU A 507 -12.03 -11.69 -6.89
C LEU A 507 -11.17 -11.09 -5.78
N LEU A 508 -9.93 -11.59 -5.70
CA LEU A 508 -8.85 -11.01 -4.89
C LEU A 508 -7.66 -10.69 -5.80
N PHE A 509 -7.36 -9.41 -5.97
CA PHE A 509 -6.20 -8.95 -6.73
C PHE A 509 -4.98 -8.82 -5.81
N ALA A 510 -3.87 -9.40 -6.25
CA ALA A 510 -2.59 -9.39 -5.53
C ALA A 510 -1.42 -9.23 -6.50
N GLY A 511 -0.57 -8.25 -6.25
CA GLY A 511 0.66 -8.06 -6.99
C GLY A 511 1.80 -8.98 -6.53
N ARG A 512 2.86 -9.06 -7.32
CA ARG A 512 4.06 -9.86 -7.06
C ARG A 512 5.33 -9.06 -7.25
N ASN A 513 6.37 -9.43 -6.51
CA ASN A 513 7.71 -8.82 -6.64
C ASN A 513 8.35 -9.06 -8.01
N ASP A 514 7.95 -10.09 -8.72
CA ASP A 514 8.45 -10.45 -10.05
C ASP A 514 7.75 -9.73 -11.21
N GLY A 515 6.76 -8.89 -10.90
CA GLY A 515 6.03 -8.08 -11.89
C GLY A 515 4.65 -8.60 -12.24
N ARG A 516 4.23 -9.73 -11.70
CA ARG A 516 2.88 -10.25 -11.95
C ARG A 516 1.84 -9.50 -11.13
N ILE A 517 0.69 -9.27 -11.75
CA ILE A 517 -0.58 -9.03 -11.08
C ILE A 517 -1.45 -10.28 -11.25
N THR A 518 -2.04 -10.75 -10.16
CA THR A 518 -2.79 -12.01 -10.11
C THR A 518 -4.20 -11.74 -9.60
N ALA A 519 -5.22 -12.29 -10.26
CA ALA A 519 -6.58 -12.39 -9.74
C ALA A 519 -6.84 -13.82 -9.25
N LEU A 520 -7.28 -13.92 -8.02
CA LEU A 520 -7.59 -15.17 -7.34
C LEU A 520 -9.10 -15.24 -7.07
N ASP A 521 -9.65 -16.44 -6.99
CA ASP A 521 -10.95 -16.66 -6.40
C ASP A 521 -10.87 -16.36 -4.89
N ALA A 522 -11.61 -15.38 -4.43
CA ALA A 522 -11.56 -14.94 -3.04
C ALA A 522 -12.07 -16.02 -2.05
N ARG A 523 -12.83 -17.01 -2.53
CA ARG A 523 -13.46 -18.09 -1.72
C ARG A 523 -12.47 -19.18 -1.32
N ASP A 524 -11.48 -19.49 -2.19
CA ASP A 524 -10.56 -20.62 -1.97
C ASP A 524 -9.10 -20.31 -2.33
N GLY A 525 -8.84 -19.12 -2.87
CA GLY A 525 -7.51 -18.66 -3.28
C GLY A 525 -7.04 -19.21 -4.63
N SER A 526 -7.84 -19.98 -5.37
CA SER A 526 -7.42 -20.52 -6.66
C SER A 526 -7.11 -19.40 -7.67
N LYS A 527 -6.02 -19.56 -8.43
CA LYS A 527 -5.61 -18.57 -9.42
C LYS A 527 -6.54 -18.65 -10.65
N LEU A 528 -7.17 -17.53 -10.98
CA LEU A 528 -8.07 -17.41 -12.13
C LEU A 528 -7.43 -16.68 -13.32
N TRP A 529 -6.61 -15.67 -13.05
CA TRP A 529 -5.95 -14.87 -14.08
C TRP A 529 -4.61 -14.34 -13.55
N GLU A 530 -3.69 -14.06 -14.49
CA GLU A 530 -2.37 -13.51 -14.18
C GLU A 530 -1.84 -12.76 -15.39
N PHE A 531 -1.21 -11.59 -15.16
CA PHE A 531 -0.56 -10.81 -16.19
C PHE A 531 0.82 -10.36 -15.71
N MET A 532 1.83 -10.40 -16.60
CA MET A 532 3.18 -9.94 -16.32
C MET A 532 3.33 -8.49 -16.76
N THR A 533 3.60 -7.61 -15.83
CA THR A 533 3.99 -6.22 -16.09
C THR A 533 5.52 -6.11 -16.22
N ASP A 534 6.04 -4.90 -16.39
CA ASP A 534 7.46 -4.65 -16.65
C ASP A 534 8.33 -4.42 -15.41
N ALA A 535 7.72 -4.26 -14.23
CA ALA A 535 8.41 -4.12 -12.95
C ALA A 535 7.60 -4.76 -11.82
N GLY A 536 8.10 -4.78 -10.58
CA GLY A 536 7.36 -5.35 -9.45
C GLY A 536 6.05 -4.61 -9.19
N VAL A 537 4.98 -5.37 -8.89
CA VAL A 537 3.68 -4.84 -8.48
C VAL A 537 3.56 -4.99 -6.97
N ASN A 538 3.79 -3.91 -6.24
CA ASN A 538 3.77 -3.88 -4.78
C ASN A 538 2.67 -2.95 -4.22
N ALA A 539 2.31 -1.91 -4.96
CA ALA A 539 1.15 -1.08 -4.67
C ALA A 539 -0.16 -1.88 -4.79
N PRO A 540 -1.19 -1.59 -4.00
CA PRO A 540 -2.51 -2.15 -4.23
C PRO A 540 -3.09 -1.68 -5.56
N ALA A 541 -3.89 -2.52 -6.20
CA ALA A 541 -4.66 -2.11 -7.36
C ALA A 541 -5.74 -1.09 -6.96
N THR A 542 -6.29 -0.37 -7.95
CA THR A 542 -7.49 0.44 -7.79
C THR A 542 -8.55 -0.04 -8.76
N ILE A 543 -9.80 -0.20 -8.29
CA ILE A 543 -10.89 -0.80 -9.07
C ILE A 543 -12.07 0.16 -9.09
N PHE A 544 -12.45 0.59 -10.28
CA PHE A 544 -13.48 1.61 -10.47
C PHE A 544 -14.27 1.38 -11.77
N GLU A 545 -15.42 2.03 -11.89
CA GLU A 545 -16.21 2.09 -13.11
C GLU A 545 -16.01 3.45 -13.80
N HIS A 546 -15.86 3.45 -15.10
CA HIS A 546 -15.87 4.66 -15.93
C HIS A 546 -16.63 4.39 -17.23
N ASN A 547 -17.59 5.26 -17.57
CA ASN A 547 -18.44 5.12 -18.77
C ASN A 547 -19.12 3.75 -18.90
N GLY A 548 -19.56 3.15 -17.78
CA GLY A 548 -20.28 1.88 -17.75
C GLY A 548 -19.41 0.64 -17.92
N LYS A 549 -18.08 0.77 -17.84
CA LYS A 549 -17.11 -0.34 -17.83
C LYS A 549 -16.32 -0.34 -16.53
N GLN A 550 -16.08 -1.53 -15.99
CA GLN A 550 -15.21 -1.73 -14.84
C GLN A 550 -13.73 -1.80 -15.25
N TYR A 551 -12.89 -1.11 -14.52
CA TYR A 551 -11.45 -1.07 -14.74
C TYR A 551 -10.66 -1.51 -13.52
N VAL A 552 -9.47 -2.04 -13.77
CA VAL A 552 -8.45 -2.35 -12.77
C VAL A 552 -7.18 -1.60 -13.17
N THR A 553 -6.68 -0.70 -12.31
CA THR A 553 -5.40 -0.04 -12.54
C THR A 553 -4.33 -0.60 -11.63
N VAL A 554 -3.09 -0.67 -12.15
CA VAL A 554 -1.94 -1.26 -11.48
C VAL A 554 -0.72 -0.38 -11.65
N PHE A 555 -0.06 -0.02 -10.55
CA PHE A 555 1.23 0.65 -10.55
C PHE A 555 2.37 -0.36 -10.46
N SER A 556 3.11 -0.51 -11.55
CA SER A 556 4.26 -1.41 -11.68
C SER A 556 5.55 -0.62 -11.53
N ALA A 557 6.02 -0.45 -10.29
CA ALA A 557 7.16 0.40 -9.96
C ALA A 557 8.22 -0.30 -9.09
N GLY A 558 7.88 -1.45 -8.51
CA GLY A 558 8.79 -2.25 -7.69
C GLY A 558 9.06 -1.68 -6.31
N ASN A 559 9.73 -2.47 -5.48
CA ASN A 559 9.95 -2.16 -4.07
C ASN A 559 11.34 -2.58 -3.61
N LEU A 560 12.00 -1.74 -2.80
CA LEU A 560 13.34 -2.00 -2.27
C LEU A 560 13.36 -3.23 -1.36
N LEU A 561 12.48 -3.29 -0.37
CA LEU A 561 12.41 -4.37 0.60
C LEU A 561 11.81 -5.66 0.01
N GLY A 562 10.97 -5.53 -1.02
CA GLY A 562 10.48 -6.64 -1.84
C GLY A 562 11.55 -7.23 -2.76
N ARG A 563 12.70 -6.53 -2.93
CA ARG A 563 13.75 -6.85 -3.92
C ARG A 563 13.18 -6.96 -5.34
N ALA A 564 12.14 -6.18 -5.61
CA ALA A 564 11.45 -6.16 -6.88
C ALA A 564 12.20 -5.28 -7.90
N LYS A 565 12.07 -5.60 -9.19
CA LYS A 565 12.57 -4.73 -10.27
C LYS A 565 11.88 -3.38 -10.21
N ARG A 566 12.64 -2.29 -10.31
CA ARG A 566 12.11 -0.92 -10.34
C ARG A 566 11.53 -0.60 -11.70
N GLY A 567 10.49 0.22 -11.72
CA GLY A 567 9.81 0.74 -12.90
C GLY A 567 9.05 2.01 -12.58
N ASP A 568 8.28 2.47 -13.54
CA ASP A 568 7.47 3.69 -13.46
C ASP A 568 6.18 3.57 -14.27
N SER A 569 5.71 2.36 -14.54
CA SER A 569 4.58 2.18 -15.44
C SER A 569 3.25 2.03 -14.70
N VAL A 570 2.24 2.67 -15.25
CA VAL A 570 0.84 2.52 -14.87
C VAL A 570 0.13 1.75 -15.95
N TRP A 571 -0.61 0.73 -15.57
CA TRP A 571 -1.39 -0.14 -16.44
C TRP A 571 -2.86 0.00 -16.14
N LEU A 572 -3.69 0.05 -17.17
CA LEU A 572 -5.15 -0.02 -17.05
C LEU A 572 -5.67 -1.27 -17.75
N PHE A 573 -6.54 -2.02 -17.07
CA PHE A 573 -7.16 -3.25 -17.56
C PHE A 573 -8.68 -3.14 -17.54
N THR A 574 -9.35 -3.81 -18.50
CA THR A 574 -10.81 -4.03 -18.53
C THR A 574 -11.11 -5.36 -19.21
N LEU A 575 -12.37 -5.79 -19.21
CA LEU A 575 -12.81 -6.88 -20.08
C LEU A 575 -12.75 -6.40 -21.53
N LEU A 576 -12.00 -7.10 -22.38
CA LEU A 576 -11.82 -6.71 -23.77
C LEU A 576 -12.92 -7.31 -24.64
N ASP A 577 -13.45 -6.52 -25.58
CA ASP A 577 -14.27 -7.01 -26.70
C ASP A 577 -13.37 -7.35 -27.92
N GLU A 578 -13.95 -7.91 -29.00
CA GLU A 578 -13.18 -8.37 -30.18
C GLU A 578 -12.38 -7.23 -30.87
N GLU A 579 -12.86 -5.98 -30.80
CA GLU A 579 -12.18 -4.81 -31.40
C GLU A 579 -11.05 -4.30 -30.47
N GLU A 580 -11.29 -4.29 -29.16
CA GLU A 580 -10.30 -3.97 -28.14
C GLU A 580 -9.18 -5.03 -28.07
N ASP A 581 -9.52 -6.32 -28.32
CA ASP A 581 -8.54 -7.41 -28.46
C ASP A 581 -7.56 -7.15 -29.61
N ALA A 582 -8.00 -6.58 -30.73
CA ALA A 582 -7.13 -6.25 -31.86
C ALA A 582 -6.19 -5.09 -31.55
N ILE A 583 -6.65 -4.07 -30.82
CA ILE A 583 -5.83 -2.95 -30.35
C ILE A 583 -4.85 -3.42 -29.28
N ALA A 584 -5.31 -4.24 -28.34
CA ALA A 584 -4.45 -4.84 -27.30
C ALA A 584 -3.37 -5.74 -27.92
N LEU A 585 -3.69 -6.47 -29.01
CA LEU A 585 -2.71 -7.29 -29.75
C LEU A 585 -1.65 -6.43 -30.44
N ALA A 586 -2.02 -5.25 -30.96
CA ALA A 586 -1.08 -4.32 -31.56
C ALA A 586 -0.14 -3.69 -30.50
N GLN A 587 -0.66 -3.39 -29.31
CA GLN A 587 0.15 -2.94 -28.17
C GLN A 587 0.98 -4.09 -27.58
N ALA A 588 0.45 -5.30 -27.52
CA ALA A 588 1.15 -6.50 -27.08
C ALA A 588 2.32 -6.88 -27.99
N ASN A 589 2.29 -6.51 -29.28
CA ASN A 589 3.46 -6.66 -30.16
C ASN A 589 4.66 -5.83 -29.71
N LEU A 590 4.45 -4.63 -29.15
CA LEU A 590 5.48 -3.85 -28.48
C LEU A 590 5.92 -4.54 -27.17
N GLU A 591 4.98 -5.16 -26.45
CA GLU A 591 5.27 -5.94 -25.25
C GLU A 591 6.05 -7.22 -25.61
N GLY A 592 5.67 -7.94 -26.67
CA GLY A 592 6.38 -9.12 -27.16
C GLY A 592 7.85 -8.82 -27.45
N GLN A 593 8.15 -7.65 -28.02
CA GLN A 593 9.52 -7.16 -28.18
C GLN A 593 10.25 -6.98 -26.85
N GLY A 594 9.60 -6.34 -25.87
CA GLY A 594 10.18 -6.14 -24.53
C GLY A 594 10.44 -7.45 -23.80
N LEU A 595 9.50 -8.39 -23.86
CA LEU A 595 9.63 -9.72 -23.27
C LEU A 595 10.75 -10.53 -23.95
N PHE A 596 10.85 -10.44 -25.28
CA PHE A 596 11.92 -11.09 -26.03
C PHE A 596 13.29 -10.55 -25.63
N GLN A 597 13.44 -9.22 -25.58
CA GLN A 597 14.68 -8.56 -25.18
C GLN A 597 15.10 -8.87 -23.74
N ASN A 598 14.15 -9.04 -22.83
CA ASN A 598 14.44 -9.29 -21.43
C ASN A 598 14.64 -10.78 -21.09
N THR A 599 14.22 -11.70 -21.96
CA THR A 599 14.22 -13.14 -21.62
C THR A 599 14.84 -14.00 -22.73
N CYS A 600 14.39 -13.85 -23.96
CA CYS A 600 14.69 -14.80 -25.04
C CYS A 600 16.00 -14.47 -25.79
N GLN A 601 16.35 -13.18 -25.88
CA GLN A 601 17.55 -12.73 -26.62
C GLN A 601 18.86 -13.31 -26.07
N PHE A 602 18.91 -13.71 -24.81
CA PHE A 602 20.11 -14.31 -24.22
C PHE A 602 20.52 -15.59 -24.95
N CYS A 603 19.54 -16.39 -25.35
CA CYS A 603 19.78 -17.62 -26.07
C CYS A 603 19.65 -17.46 -27.60
N HIS A 604 18.68 -16.67 -28.04
CA HIS A 604 18.32 -16.56 -29.47
C HIS A 604 18.96 -15.38 -30.21
N GLY A 605 19.74 -14.54 -29.52
CA GLY A 605 20.31 -13.31 -30.11
C GLY A 605 19.30 -12.15 -30.15
N ARG A 606 19.79 -10.92 -30.33
CA ARG A 606 18.96 -9.69 -30.24
C ARG A 606 17.86 -9.62 -31.31
N ASN A 607 18.13 -10.18 -32.49
CA ASN A 607 17.21 -10.21 -33.62
C ASN A 607 16.78 -11.65 -34.00
N GLY A 608 16.97 -12.61 -33.09
CA GLY A 608 16.66 -14.01 -33.35
C GLY A 608 17.71 -14.73 -34.20
N GLU A 609 18.91 -14.19 -34.34
CA GLU A 609 20.03 -14.74 -35.15
C GLU A 609 20.65 -16.02 -34.55
N GLY A 610 20.23 -16.42 -33.37
CA GLY A 610 20.86 -17.47 -32.58
C GLY A 610 22.02 -16.93 -31.72
N GLY A 611 22.37 -17.65 -30.66
CA GLY A 611 23.45 -17.32 -29.74
C GLY A 611 23.51 -18.32 -28.62
N HIS A 612 24.58 -18.32 -27.85
CA HIS A 612 24.85 -19.26 -26.76
C HIS A 612 24.33 -20.68 -27.01
N ASP A 613 23.13 -21.05 -26.54
CA ASP A 613 22.53 -22.37 -26.71
C ASP A 613 21.19 -22.31 -27.49
N GLY A 614 20.79 -21.13 -27.99
CA GLY A 614 19.54 -20.93 -28.73
C GLY A 614 19.72 -21.04 -30.24
N MET A 615 18.84 -21.79 -30.89
CA MET A 615 18.79 -21.87 -32.37
C MET A 615 18.34 -20.52 -32.96
N PRO A 616 18.78 -20.18 -34.19
CA PRO A 616 18.18 -19.10 -34.96
C PRO A 616 16.67 -19.26 -35.11
N LEU A 617 15.94 -18.15 -35.06
CA LEU A 617 14.48 -18.11 -35.17
C LEU A 617 14.02 -17.84 -36.61
N GLU A 618 14.84 -18.26 -37.59
CA GLU A 618 14.54 -18.12 -39.02
C GLU A 618 13.29 -18.91 -39.43
N GLY A 619 12.49 -18.28 -40.29
CA GLY A 619 11.34 -18.95 -40.90
C GLY A 619 10.12 -19.09 -39.99
N LEU A 620 10.12 -18.57 -38.79
CA LEU A 620 8.97 -18.65 -37.88
C LEU A 620 7.73 -17.91 -38.42
N ALA A 621 7.91 -16.94 -39.31
CA ALA A 621 6.81 -16.26 -40.00
C ALA A 621 5.92 -17.22 -40.80
N ALA A 622 6.45 -18.38 -41.26
CA ALA A 622 5.70 -19.39 -42.01
C ALA A 622 4.80 -20.27 -41.14
N PHE A 623 4.98 -20.25 -39.82
CA PHE A 623 4.19 -21.03 -38.87
C PHE A 623 3.03 -20.21 -38.30
N ASP A 624 1.97 -20.90 -37.92
CA ASP A 624 0.86 -20.29 -37.21
C ASP A 624 1.31 -19.77 -35.84
N SER A 625 0.76 -18.62 -35.42
CA SER A 625 1.08 -18.01 -34.13
C SER A 625 0.77 -18.94 -32.95
N SER A 626 -0.29 -19.72 -33.03
CA SER A 626 -0.67 -20.71 -32.03
C SER A 626 0.37 -21.82 -31.88
N TYR A 627 0.97 -22.28 -32.97
CA TYR A 627 2.04 -23.27 -32.95
C TYR A 627 3.30 -22.74 -32.26
N VAL A 628 3.71 -21.50 -32.60
CA VAL A 628 4.85 -20.84 -31.95
C VAL A 628 4.57 -20.60 -30.46
N ALA A 629 3.34 -20.19 -30.12
CA ALA A 629 2.91 -19.99 -28.73
C ALA A 629 2.94 -21.30 -27.94
N ASP A 630 2.60 -22.44 -28.54
CA ASP A 630 2.67 -23.74 -27.88
C ASP A 630 4.10 -24.17 -27.59
N ILE A 631 5.04 -23.87 -28.49
CA ILE A 631 6.48 -24.12 -28.25
C ILE A 631 6.97 -23.25 -27.10
N ILE A 632 6.62 -21.95 -27.07
CA ILE A 632 7.01 -21.07 -25.97
C ILE A 632 6.42 -21.55 -24.64
N ARG A 633 5.15 -21.98 -24.67
CA ARG A 633 4.43 -22.46 -23.48
C ARG A 633 5.05 -23.73 -22.89
N SER A 634 5.31 -24.72 -23.73
CA SER A 634 5.71 -26.07 -23.28
C SER A 634 7.22 -26.30 -23.28
N GLY A 635 7.99 -25.42 -23.91
CA GLY A 635 9.41 -25.62 -24.19
C GLY A 635 9.65 -26.66 -25.28
N GLN A 636 10.85 -26.70 -25.86
CA GLN A 636 11.25 -27.69 -26.84
C GLN A 636 12.78 -27.90 -26.78
N ASN A 637 13.24 -29.15 -26.75
CA ASN A 637 14.65 -29.49 -26.64
C ASN A 637 15.29 -28.86 -25.39
N ASN A 638 16.29 -27.99 -25.55
CA ASN A 638 16.94 -27.24 -24.46
C ASN A 638 16.20 -25.95 -24.07
N MET A 639 15.16 -25.56 -24.79
CA MET A 639 14.35 -24.39 -24.46
C MET A 639 13.41 -24.72 -23.29
N PRO A 640 13.45 -23.98 -22.18
CA PRO A 640 12.56 -24.23 -21.05
C PRO A 640 11.11 -23.90 -21.37
N ALA A 641 10.18 -24.50 -20.64
CA ALA A 641 8.76 -24.15 -20.71
C ALA A 641 8.49 -22.81 -19.99
N PHE A 642 7.79 -21.91 -20.65
CA PHE A 642 7.49 -20.56 -20.11
C PHE A 642 6.05 -20.41 -19.62
N ALA A 643 5.24 -21.49 -19.59
CA ALA A 643 3.87 -21.45 -19.08
C ALA A 643 3.74 -20.99 -17.61
N SER A 644 4.77 -21.20 -16.81
CA SER A 644 4.82 -20.73 -15.41
C SER A 644 5.36 -19.32 -15.25
N MET A 645 5.93 -18.74 -16.32
CA MET A 645 6.59 -17.42 -16.30
C MET A 645 5.74 -16.35 -16.99
N PHE A 646 5.03 -16.71 -18.04
CA PHE A 646 4.24 -15.79 -18.86
C PHE A 646 2.76 -16.21 -18.93
N SER A 647 1.87 -15.21 -18.94
CA SER A 647 0.45 -15.41 -19.19
C SER A 647 0.19 -15.91 -20.63
N ALA A 648 -1.01 -16.40 -20.89
CA ALA A 648 -1.40 -16.84 -22.23
C ALA A 648 -1.35 -15.68 -23.27
N SER A 649 -1.71 -14.45 -22.87
CA SER A 649 -1.60 -13.25 -23.72
C SER A 649 -0.14 -12.89 -23.99
N GLN A 650 0.73 -12.95 -22.99
CA GLN A 650 2.16 -12.69 -23.13
C GLN A 650 2.86 -13.72 -24.02
N ILE A 651 2.49 -14.98 -23.91
CA ILE A 651 2.99 -16.04 -24.81
C ILE A 651 2.54 -15.77 -26.25
N ARG A 652 1.30 -15.33 -26.47
CA ARG A 652 0.83 -14.92 -27.81
C ARG A 652 1.60 -13.71 -28.32
N ALA A 653 1.80 -12.67 -27.48
CA ALA A 653 2.58 -11.49 -27.84
C ALA A 653 4.02 -11.83 -28.23
N LEU A 654 4.67 -12.71 -27.48
CA LEU A 654 5.99 -13.25 -27.81
C LEU A 654 5.96 -14.01 -29.13
N ALA A 655 4.95 -14.86 -29.35
CA ALA A 655 4.81 -15.65 -30.59
C ALA A 655 4.65 -14.73 -31.82
N GLU A 656 3.84 -13.68 -31.72
CA GLU A 656 3.72 -12.69 -32.80
C GLU A 656 5.04 -11.94 -33.02
N HIS A 657 5.70 -11.47 -31.98
CA HIS A 657 6.95 -10.75 -32.09
C HIS A 657 8.06 -11.61 -32.73
N VAL A 658 8.28 -12.84 -32.27
CA VAL A 658 9.35 -13.70 -32.82
C VAL A 658 9.10 -14.08 -34.29
N ARG A 659 7.85 -14.11 -34.75
CA ARG A 659 7.48 -14.29 -36.15
C ARG A 659 7.85 -13.08 -37.03
N THR A 660 7.99 -11.88 -36.44
CA THR A 660 8.41 -10.67 -37.15
C THR A 660 9.93 -10.50 -37.20
N LEU A 661 10.68 -11.29 -36.41
CA LEU A 661 12.14 -11.22 -36.41
C LEU A 661 12.71 -11.67 -37.76
N ASN A 662 13.64 -10.87 -38.26
CA ASN A 662 14.40 -11.20 -39.49
C ASN A 662 15.90 -11.28 -39.14
N PRO A 663 16.42 -12.48 -38.87
CA PRO A 663 17.82 -12.69 -38.49
C PRO A 663 18.85 -12.32 -39.59
N ASP A 664 18.41 -12.19 -40.85
CA ASP A 664 19.29 -11.84 -41.99
C ASP A 664 19.74 -10.37 -42.03
N ILE A 665 19.32 -9.51 -41.10
CA ILE A 665 19.76 -8.13 -41.00
C ILE A 665 21.02 -8.06 -40.12
N PRO A 666 22.24 -7.89 -40.69
CA PRO A 666 23.47 -7.77 -39.90
C PRO A 666 23.41 -6.51 -39.04
N ASN A 667 23.71 -6.66 -37.75
CA ASN A 667 23.79 -5.57 -36.79
C ASN A 667 24.83 -4.53 -37.23
N ARG A 668 24.43 -3.35 -37.75
CA ARG A 668 25.30 -2.28 -38.21
C ARG A 668 26.04 -1.54 -37.10
N ASN A 669 25.88 -1.91 -35.85
CA ASN A 669 26.44 -1.20 -34.68
C ASN A 669 27.45 -2.01 -33.84
N SER A 670 28.14 -3.00 -34.42
CA SER A 670 29.30 -3.63 -33.79
C SER A 670 30.60 -3.09 -34.41
N ARG A 671 30.97 -1.90 -33.97
CA ARG A 671 32.36 -1.40 -33.96
C ARG A 671 32.64 -0.57 -32.73
#